data_311e6ccc76beefd36c319b214a42edb8
#
_entry.id   311e6ccc76beefd36c319b214a42edb8
#
_cell.length_a   1.000
_cell.length_b   1.000
_cell.length_c   1.000
_cell.angle_alpha   90.00
_cell.angle_beta   90.00
_cell.angle_gamma   90.00
#
_symmetry.space_group_name_H-M   'P 1'
#
loop_
_entity.id
_entity.type
_entity.pdbx_description
1 polymer ?
#
loop_
_entity_poly.entity_id
_entity_poly.type
_entity_poly.pdbx_seq_one_letter_code
_entity_poly.pdbx_strand_id
1 'polypeptide(L)'
;GERLSDVERLAVPVVAAVVVGGGLLGLEAAGATQAMGAKTHVVEMAPRLMPLQVDDAGGEMLSQAIRAMGVDIHVGAVTRAIEPSSSKEGAVMLDMGDEGELETDLVIFSAGVRPRDSLGPDAGLELGGRGGFLTDRQCRTSIEHISAIGECAAVDGKTYGLVAPGYTMAEITAARLAGEPVDDFEDPDMSTKLKLMGVDVASFGDAFSELEGRKELHIQDPVSGVYKKLILDAEGKRLLGGILVGEASSYSLLRPMVGSELPGDPVSLIAPESGAGSSAIGASDLPDSTQICSCNNVSKGQIRDAIGQGCHSVETIMGATRAGTSCGSCIPMLKGILEGEGIEQSKAVCEHFPQSRAELFEIAQSTGITDFDEFIARFGEGRGCEVCKPTFSNIVASMHTEQHVLEGRNAGLQDTNDRMLGNMQKNGTYSVIPRQPAGNVTPEQLVEIGRIAEDFDLYLKITGAQRIAMFGARAEDLPEIWRRLIAVGMESGQAYGKSLRAVKSCVGTDWCRYGQQDSVAMAVRLELRYRGLRSPHKIKMGVSGCARECAEARGKDVGVIATETGWNLYVGGNGGATPRQAELLAKDLDDETLLRYIDRYLSFYIRTADRLQRTAAWQAEIEGGLDHVRDVVVDDSLGIVDDLEQFMKHHVTNYSDEWKDVLEDPEKLKRFVSFVNAPDTPDPTVQFEEHPQGGRKVPLMTPVVGAR
;
A
#
# COMPACT_ATOMS: atom_id res chain seq x y z
N GLY A 1 4.21 -6.51 -27.86
CA GLY A 1 3.65 -7.16 -26.69
C GLY A 1 2.53 -6.32 -26.10
N GLU A 2 1.45 -6.94 -25.76
CA GLU A 2 0.36 -6.31 -25.03
C GLU A 2 0.86 -5.91 -23.65
N ARG A 3 0.40 -4.77 -23.15
CA ARG A 3 0.77 -4.27 -21.83
C ARG A 3 0.11 -5.14 -20.75
N LEU A 4 0.71 -5.24 -19.55
CA LEU A 4 0.10 -5.94 -18.41
C LEU A 4 -1.32 -5.47 -18.11
N SER A 5 -1.64 -4.18 -18.38
CA SER A 5 -3.01 -3.65 -18.28
C SER A 5 -4.01 -4.29 -19.27
N ASP A 6 -3.53 -4.97 -20.30
CA ASP A 6 -4.38 -5.63 -21.28
C ASP A 6 -4.75 -7.04 -20.82
N VAL A 7 -3.97 -7.62 -19.91
CA VAL A 7 -4.27 -8.92 -19.26
C VAL A 7 -5.52 -8.83 -18.39
N GLU A 8 -5.72 -7.71 -17.67
CA GLU A 8 -6.94 -7.47 -16.88
C GLU A 8 -8.21 -7.33 -17.74
N ARG A 9 -8.06 -7.07 -19.05
CA ARG A 9 -9.16 -6.93 -20.00
C ARG A 9 -9.50 -8.20 -20.76
N LEU A 10 -8.72 -9.28 -20.56
CA LEU A 10 -9.04 -10.55 -21.16
C LEU A 10 -10.38 -11.06 -20.64
N ALA A 11 -11.30 -11.32 -21.54
CA ALA A 11 -12.65 -11.82 -21.21
C ALA A 11 -12.63 -13.24 -20.61
N VAL A 12 -11.46 -13.90 -20.62
CA VAL A 12 -11.24 -15.25 -20.09
C VAL A 12 -10.32 -15.14 -18.88
N PRO A 13 -10.66 -15.73 -17.72
CA PRO A 13 -9.78 -15.72 -16.56
C PRO A 13 -8.47 -16.45 -16.89
N VAL A 14 -7.33 -15.76 -16.70
CA VAL A 14 -5.99 -16.36 -16.81
C VAL A 14 -5.77 -17.23 -15.56
N VAL A 15 -5.75 -18.54 -15.75
CA VAL A 15 -5.53 -19.52 -14.66
C VAL A 15 -4.05 -19.88 -14.55
N ALA A 16 -3.34 -19.94 -15.69
CA ALA A 16 -1.92 -20.21 -15.76
C ALA A 16 -1.20 -19.21 -16.66
N ALA A 17 -0.03 -18.73 -16.26
CA ALA A 17 0.83 -17.83 -16.99
C ALA A 17 2.26 -18.36 -17.06
N VAL A 18 2.89 -18.24 -18.22
CA VAL A 18 4.31 -18.53 -18.42
C VAL A 18 5.05 -17.28 -18.80
N VAL A 19 6.13 -16.98 -18.09
CA VAL A 19 7.06 -15.90 -18.41
C VAL A 19 8.34 -16.52 -18.97
N VAL A 20 8.64 -16.23 -20.22
CA VAL A 20 9.86 -16.67 -20.91
C VAL A 20 10.95 -15.60 -20.72
N GLY A 21 11.94 -15.91 -19.90
CA GLY A 21 13.05 -15.06 -19.50
C GLY A 21 13.06 -14.81 -17.99
N GLY A 22 14.10 -15.28 -17.31
CA GLY A 22 14.34 -15.18 -15.87
C GLY A 22 15.22 -13.98 -15.46
N GLY A 23 15.30 -12.96 -16.29
CA GLY A 23 15.94 -11.70 -15.99
C GLY A 23 15.03 -10.75 -15.20
N LEU A 24 15.50 -9.50 -14.97
CA LEU A 24 14.80 -8.48 -14.20
C LEU A 24 13.31 -8.32 -14.58
N LEU A 25 13.06 -7.95 -15.84
CA LEU A 25 11.70 -7.68 -16.34
C LEU A 25 10.81 -8.94 -16.33
N GLY A 26 11.42 -10.11 -16.52
CA GLY A 26 10.70 -11.38 -16.46
C GLY A 26 10.22 -11.71 -15.04
N LEU A 27 11.04 -11.47 -14.03
CA LEU A 27 10.67 -11.68 -12.64
C LEU A 27 9.64 -10.66 -12.16
N GLU A 28 9.70 -9.41 -12.63
CA GLU A 28 8.64 -8.42 -12.39
C GLU A 28 7.30 -8.84 -13.02
N ALA A 29 7.34 -9.33 -14.26
CA ALA A 29 6.15 -9.86 -14.94
C ALA A 29 5.58 -11.09 -14.22
N ALA A 30 6.45 -11.99 -13.72
CA ALA A 30 6.03 -13.15 -12.93
C ALA A 30 5.35 -12.71 -11.62
N GLY A 31 5.89 -11.71 -10.94
CA GLY A 31 5.27 -11.12 -9.75
C GLY A 31 3.89 -10.53 -10.03
N ALA A 32 3.74 -9.84 -11.15
CA ALA A 32 2.46 -9.26 -11.54
C ALA A 32 1.40 -10.33 -11.87
N THR A 33 1.75 -11.38 -12.62
CA THR A 33 0.82 -12.47 -12.96
C THR A 33 0.42 -13.29 -11.73
N GLN A 34 1.36 -13.52 -10.80
CA GLN A 34 1.07 -14.16 -9.52
C GLN A 34 0.12 -13.31 -8.67
N ALA A 35 0.35 -12.00 -8.57
CA ALA A 35 -0.52 -11.09 -7.84
C ALA A 35 -1.96 -11.04 -8.40
N MET A 36 -2.12 -11.31 -9.69
CA MET A 36 -3.42 -11.47 -10.36
C MET A 36 -4.08 -12.85 -10.10
N GLY A 37 -3.42 -13.73 -9.36
CA GLY A 37 -3.94 -15.05 -8.99
C GLY A 37 -3.69 -16.16 -10.00
N ALA A 38 -2.86 -15.94 -11.03
CA ALA A 38 -2.48 -16.98 -11.98
C ALA A 38 -1.41 -17.92 -11.40
N LYS A 39 -1.50 -19.20 -11.73
CA LYS A 39 -0.39 -20.13 -11.51
C LYS A 39 0.74 -19.73 -12.44
N THR A 40 1.82 -19.22 -11.89
CA THR A 40 2.89 -18.59 -12.65
C THR A 40 4.11 -19.48 -12.77
N HIS A 41 4.62 -19.61 -13.99
CA HIS A 41 5.85 -20.32 -14.34
C HIS A 41 6.85 -19.34 -14.96
N VAL A 42 8.14 -19.48 -14.64
CA VAL A 42 9.24 -18.75 -15.28
C VAL A 42 10.14 -19.76 -16.00
N VAL A 43 10.36 -19.55 -17.29
CA VAL A 43 11.22 -20.39 -18.12
C VAL A 43 12.45 -19.58 -18.51
N GLU A 44 13.64 -20.03 -18.07
CA GLU A 44 14.91 -19.36 -18.32
C GLU A 44 15.90 -20.34 -19.01
N MET A 45 16.45 -19.91 -20.13
CA MET A 45 17.40 -20.69 -20.92
C MET A 45 18.76 -20.86 -20.21
N ALA A 46 19.17 -19.85 -19.44
CA ALA A 46 20.40 -19.94 -18.66
C ALA A 46 20.25 -20.92 -17.49
N PRO A 47 21.36 -21.46 -16.94
CA PRO A 47 21.31 -22.42 -15.84
C PRO A 47 20.83 -21.83 -14.52
N ARG A 48 20.60 -20.52 -14.46
CA ARG A 48 20.13 -19.79 -13.27
C ARG A 48 19.34 -18.54 -13.63
N LEU A 49 18.55 -18.03 -12.69
CA LEU A 49 17.92 -16.72 -12.80
C LEU A 49 18.98 -15.60 -12.76
N MET A 50 18.68 -14.50 -13.43
CA MET A 50 19.52 -13.28 -13.48
C MET A 50 21.01 -13.57 -13.75
N PRO A 51 21.36 -14.30 -14.83
CA PRO A 51 22.70 -14.83 -15.06
C PRO A 51 23.79 -13.75 -15.21
N LEU A 52 23.40 -12.51 -15.50
CA LEU A 52 24.33 -11.36 -15.61
C LEU A 52 24.60 -10.66 -14.28
N GLN A 53 23.76 -10.88 -13.26
CA GLN A 53 23.83 -10.16 -11.98
C GLN A 53 24.28 -11.05 -10.83
N VAL A 54 23.96 -12.35 -10.87
CA VAL A 54 24.30 -13.28 -9.78
C VAL A 54 25.03 -14.51 -10.29
N ASP A 55 25.87 -15.08 -9.44
CA ASP A 55 26.54 -16.37 -9.68
C ASP A 55 25.61 -17.56 -9.36
N ASP A 56 26.12 -18.78 -9.48
CA ASP A 56 25.32 -20.00 -9.30
C ASP A 56 24.69 -20.07 -7.90
N ALA A 57 25.43 -19.73 -6.85
CA ALA A 57 24.95 -19.77 -5.48
C ALA A 57 23.89 -18.69 -5.21
N GLY A 58 24.10 -17.48 -5.71
CA GLY A 58 23.13 -16.38 -5.64
C GLY A 58 21.86 -16.66 -6.45
N GLY A 59 22.01 -17.26 -7.64
CA GLY A 59 20.89 -17.65 -8.50
C GLY A 59 20.04 -18.76 -7.90
N GLU A 60 20.67 -19.76 -7.25
CA GLU A 60 19.95 -20.80 -6.53
C GLU A 60 19.19 -20.25 -5.33
N MET A 61 19.83 -19.36 -4.54
CA MET A 61 19.17 -18.69 -3.41
C MET A 61 17.95 -17.87 -3.86
N LEU A 62 18.10 -17.10 -4.95
CA LEU A 62 17.00 -16.34 -5.55
C LEU A 62 15.88 -17.27 -6.03
N SER A 63 16.22 -18.38 -6.70
CA SER A 63 15.24 -19.34 -7.18
C SER A 63 14.46 -19.99 -6.04
N GLN A 64 15.11 -20.34 -4.94
CA GLN A 64 14.46 -20.89 -3.74
C GLN A 64 13.49 -19.88 -3.13
N ALA A 65 13.90 -18.62 -2.99
CA ALA A 65 13.06 -17.57 -2.45
C ALA A 65 11.80 -17.34 -3.31
N ILE A 66 11.93 -17.32 -4.65
CA ILE A 66 10.81 -17.12 -5.57
C ILE A 66 9.89 -18.35 -5.60
N ARG A 67 10.44 -19.57 -5.57
CA ARG A 67 9.63 -20.80 -5.44
C ARG A 67 8.83 -20.84 -4.14
N ALA A 68 9.40 -20.37 -3.04
CA ALA A 68 8.70 -20.27 -1.76
C ALA A 68 7.47 -19.32 -1.81
N MET A 69 7.45 -18.40 -2.75
CA MET A 69 6.31 -17.52 -3.03
C MET A 69 5.25 -18.15 -3.96
N GLY A 70 5.46 -19.37 -4.43
CA GLY A 70 4.50 -20.11 -5.26
C GLY A 70 4.67 -19.92 -6.77
N VAL A 71 5.84 -19.48 -7.24
CA VAL A 71 6.19 -19.42 -8.66
C VAL A 71 7.05 -20.63 -9.03
N ASP A 72 6.68 -21.34 -10.07
CA ASP A 72 7.44 -22.47 -10.59
C ASP A 72 8.59 -21.98 -11.49
N ILE A 73 9.83 -22.39 -11.21
CA ILE A 73 11.03 -21.94 -11.93
C ILE A 73 11.62 -23.10 -12.71
N HIS A 74 11.81 -22.91 -14.03
CA HIS A 74 12.44 -23.81 -14.97
C HIS A 74 13.70 -23.15 -15.54
N VAL A 75 14.87 -23.48 -15.02
CA VAL A 75 16.18 -22.98 -15.49
C VAL A 75 16.84 -24.00 -16.40
N GLY A 76 17.65 -23.59 -17.37
CA GLY A 76 18.22 -24.45 -18.39
C GLY A 76 17.19 -24.88 -19.45
N ALA A 77 15.97 -24.34 -19.40
CA ALA A 77 14.86 -24.71 -20.24
C ALA A 77 14.74 -23.80 -21.47
N VAL A 78 14.71 -24.39 -22.66
CA VAL A 78 14.61 -23.63 -23.92
C VAL A 78 13.22 -23.78 -24.50
N THR A 79 12.50 -22.69 -24.66
CA THR A 79 11.23 -22.68 -25.38
C THR A 79 11.47 -22.96 -26.87
N ARG A 80 11.02 -24.12 -27.36
CA ARG A 80 11.21 -24.62 -28.73
C ARG A 80 10.03 -24.27 -29.63
N ALA A 81 8.81 -24.44 -29.13
CA ALA A 81 7.58 -24.16 -29.85
C ALA A 81 6.47 -23.69 -28.91
N ILE A 82 5.50 -22.99 -29.49
CA ILE A 82 4.24 -22.63 -28.82
C ILE A 82 3.13 -22.97 -29.81
N GLU A 83 2.26 -23.89 -29.45
CA GLU A 83 1.17 -24.37 -30.30
C GLU A 83 -0.17 -24.23 -29.58
N PRO A 84 -1.29 -24.10 -30.30
CA PRO A 84 -2.61 -24.11 -29.67
C PRO A 84 -2.82 -25.39 -28.86
N SER A 85 -3.37 -25.30 -27.66
CA SER A 85 -3.71 -26.48 -26.88
C SER A 85 -4.85 -27.25 -27.52
N SER A 86 -4.72 -28.59 -27.54
CA SER A 86 -5.79 -29.50 -27.98
C SER A 86 -6.78 -29.83 -26.85
N SER A 87 -6.42 -29.55 -25.59
CA SER A 87 -7.20 -29.88 -24.40
C SER A 87 -8.07 -28.73 -23.88
N LYS A 88 -7.67 -27.47 -24.17
CA LYS A 88 -8.34 -26.28 -23.66
C LYS A 88 -8.39 -25.19 -24.72
N GLU A 89 -9.62 -24.75 -25.08
CA GLU A 89 -9.83 -23.67 -26.02
C GLU A 89 -9.24 -22.34 -25.49
N GLY A 90 -8.46 -21.64 -26.31
CA GLY A 90 -7.81 -20.36 -25.96
C GLY A 90 -6.49 -20.52 -25.21
N ALA A 91 -6.11 -21.72 -24.77
CA ALA A 91 -4.81 -21.99 -24.16
C ALA A 91 -3.76 -22.42 -25.21
N VAL A 92 -2.51 -22.31 -24.85
CA VAL A 92 -1.37 -22.77 -25.65
C VAL A 92 -0.53 -23.80 -24.90
N MET A 93 0.13 -24.65 -25.65
CA MET A 93 1.12 -25.62 -25.19
C MET A 93 2.51 -25.07 -25.49
N LEU A 94 3.33 -24.92 -24.47
CA LEU A 94 4.71 -24.49 -24.56
C LEU A 94 5.63 -25.73 -24.52
N ASP A 95 6.39 -26.01 -25.58
CA ASP A 95 7.42 -27.03 -25.60
C ASP A 95 8.73 -26.47 -25.00
N MET A 96 9.15 -27.02 -23.88
CA MET A 96 10.38 -26.62 -23.17
C MET A 96 11.53 -27.63 -23.44
N GLY A 97 11.42 -28.45 -24.45
CA GLY A 97 12.42 -29.46 -24.81
C GLY A 97 12.49 -30.59 -23.78
N ASP A 98 13.65 -30.76 -23.18
CA ASP A 98 13.90 -31.86 -22.24
C ASP A 98 13.16 -31.71 -20.90
N GLU A 99 12.68 -30.49 -20.60
CA GLU A 99 11.84 -30.16 -19.44
C GLU A 99 10.34 -30.44 -19.66
N GLY A 100 9.96 -30.90 -20.87
CA GLY A 100 8.60 -31.30 -21.21
C GLY A 100 7.74 -30.18 -21.77
N GLU A 101 6.42 -30.38 -21.68
CA GLU A 101 5.40 -29.44 -22.19
C GLU A 101 4.62 -28.81 -21.05
N LEU A 102 4.23 -27.53 -21.23
CA LEU A 102 3.47 -26.76 -20.25
C LEU A 102 2.27 -26.08 -20.92
N GLU A 103 1.06 -26.42 -20.46
CA GLU A 103 -0.18 -25.77 -20.90
C GLU A 103 -0.41 -24.46 -20.15
N THR A 104 -0.71 -23.39 -20.87
CA THR A 104 -0.88 -22.06 -20.26
C THR A 104 -1.90 -21.21 -21.01
N ASP A 105 -2.53 -20.28 -20.31
CA ASP A 105 -3.48 -19.31 -20.88
C ASP A 105 -2.77 -18.04 -21.38
N LEU A 106 -1.57 -17.76 -20.85
CA LEU A 106 -0.83 -16.54 -21.16
C LEU A 106 0.67 -16.84 -21.28
N VAL A 107 1.32 -16.34 -22.33
CA VAL A 107 2.78 -16.34 -22.44
C VAL A 107 3.30 -14.92 -22.55
N ILE A 108 4.23 -14.57 -21.67
CA ILE A 108 4.90 -13.27 -21.65
C ILE A 108 6.37 -13.48 -22.02
N PHE A 109 6.81 -12.83 -23.10
CA PHE A 109 8.21 -12.85 -23.50
C PHE A 109 8.98 -11.70 -22.87
N SER A 110 10.01 -12.04 -22.10
CA SER A 110 10.96 -11.10 -21.48
C SER A 110 12.40 -11.58 -21.66
N ALA A 111 12.70 -12.09 -22.86
CA ALA A 111 13.96 -12.73 -23.23
C ALA A 111 15.03 -11.73 -23.71
N GLY A 112 15.19 -10.61 -23.01
CA GLY A 112 16.16 -9.56 -23.31
C GLY A 112 15.63 -8.47 -24.23
N VAL A 113 16.45 -7.42 -24.40
CA VAL A 113 16.14 -6.23 -25.19
C VAL A 113 16.99 -6.23 -26.45
N ARG A 114 16.42 -5.83 -27.58
CA ARG A 114 17.15 -5.58 -28.82
C ARG A 114 17.09 -4.09 -29.15
N PRO A 115 18.21 -3.49 -29.54
CA PRO A 115 18.22 -2.11 -30.00
C PRO A 115 17.22 -1.88 -31.13
N ARG A 116 16.54 -0.74 -31.12
CA ARG A 116 15.63 -0.36 -32.21
C ARG A 116 16.43 0.37 -33.28
N ASP A 117 16.99 -0.38 -34.20
CA ASP A 117 17.94 0.06 -35.22
C ASP A 117 17.43 -0.12 -36.66
N SER A 118 16.14 -0.36 -36.86
CA SER A 118 15.50 -0.63 -38.15
C SER A 118 15.68 0.50 -39.19
N LEU A 119 15.97 1.73 -38.76
CA LEU A 119 16.25 2.85 -39.62
C LEU A 119 17.68 2.84 -40.21
N GLY A 120 18.59 2.04 -39.65
CA GLY A 120 19.99 2.01 -40.02
C GLY A 120 20.27 1.55 -41.43
N PRO A 121 19.77 0.39 -41.85
CA PRO A 121 20.00 -0.14 -43.19
C PRO A 121 19.55 0.82 -44.31
N ASP A 122 18.37 1.41 -44.14
CA ASP A 122 17.80 2.34 -45.15
C ASP A 122 18.57 3.68 -45.21
N ALA A 123 19.14 4.09 -44.09
CA ALA A 123 19.97 5.31 -43.98
C ALA A 123 21.45 5.07 -44.29
N GLY A 124 21.88 3.85 -44.51
CA GLY A 124 23.29 3.49 -44.73
C GLY A 124 24.17 3.57 -43.51
N LEU A 125 23.56 3.48 -42.28
CA LEU A 125 24.27 3.47 -41.02
C LEU A 125 24.83 2.08 -40.69
N GLU A 126 26.03 2.03 -40.16
CA GLU A 126 26.63 0.80 -39.68
C GLU A 126 25.99 0.36 -38.35
N LEU A 127 25.77 -0.96 -38.18
CA LEU A 127 25.21 -1.54 -36.99
C LEU A 127 26.24 -2.37 -36.23
N GLY A 128 26.12 -2.40 -34.92
CA GLY A 128 26.91 -3.29 -34.07
C GLY A 128 26.56 -4.76 -34.27
N GLY A 129 27.45 -5.67 -33.91
CA GLY A 129 27.27 -7.12 -34.14
C GLY A 129 26.08 -7.75 -33.42
N ARG A 130 25.55 -7.10 -32.36
CA ARG A 130 24.32 -7.46 -31.65
C ARG A 130 23.15 -6.52 -31.92
N GLY A 131 23.27 -5.70 -32.95
CA GLY A 131 22.37 -4.59 -33.27
C GLY A 131 22.81 -3.28 -32.60
N GLY A 132 22.03 -2.22 -32.85
CA GLY A 132 22.32 -0.85 -32.42
C GLY A 132 23.19 -0.10 -33.42
N PHE A 133 23.01 1.22 -33.52
CA PHE A 133 23.82 2.08 -34.38
C PHE A 133 25.26 2.13 -33.88
N LEU A 134 26.20 1.66 -34.66
CA LEU A 134 27.63 1.71 -34.32
C LEU A 134 28.09 3.15 -34.17
N THR A 135 28.66 3.49 -33.03
CA THR A 135 29.20 4.83 -32.76
C THR A 135 30.61 4.75 -32.19
N ASP A 136 31.34 5.83 -32.35
CA ASP A 136 32.56 6.07 -31.60
C ASP A 136 32.24 6.51 -30.14
N ARG A 137 33.28 6.77 -29.35
CA ARG A 137 33.15 7.20 -27.95
C ARG A 137 32.63 8.64 -27.78
N GLN A 138 32.45 9.39 -28.90
CA GLN A 138 31.79 10.69 -28.92
C GLN A 138 30.38 10.62 -29.53
N CYS A 139 29.80 9.43 -29.57
CA CYS A 139 28.45 9.13 -30.05
C CYS A 139 28.23 9.51 -31.55
N ARG A 140 29.29 9.54 -32.37
CA ARG A 140 29.19 9.77 -33.82
C ARG A 140 28.94 8.42 -34.50
N THR A 141 28.05 8.43 -35.48
CA THR A 141 27.84 7.28 -36.36
C THR A 141 28.82 7.29 -37.52
N SER A 142 28.72 6.33 -38.45
CA SER A 142 29.46 6.31 -39.70
C SER A 142 29.12 7.46 -40.67
N ILE A 143 28.05 8.22 -40.40
CA ILE A 143 27.60 9.36 -41.19
C ILE A 143 27.80 10.66 -40.40
N GLU A 144 28.53 11.61 -40.96
CA GLU A 144 29.06 12.80 -40.26
C GLU A 144 28.03 13.62 -39.48
N HIS A 145 26.79 13.73 -39.94
CA HIS A 145 25.76 14.57 -39.32
C HIS A 145 24.73 13.79 -38.51
N ILE A 146 24.97 12.50 -38.30
CA ILE A 146 24.10 11.63 -37.53
C ILE A 146 24.81 11.14 -36.29
N SER A 147 24.17 11.34 -35.13
CA SER A 147 24.60 10.80 -33.83
C SER A 147 23.55 9.81 -33.29
N ALA A 148 23.98 8.83 -32.54
CA ALA A 148 23.09 7.92 -31.84
C ALA A 148 23.45 7.86 -30.34
N ILE A 149 22.43 7.90 -29.48
CA ILE A 149 22.56 7.90 -28.03
C ILE A 149 21.54 6.97 -27.39
N GLY A 150 21.80 6.53 -26.20
CA GLY A 150 20.91 5.66 -25.42
C GLY A 150 20.95 4.20 -25.88
N GLU A 151 19.88 3.45 -25.64
CA GLU A 151 19.83 1.99 -25.85
C GLU A 151 19.91 1.56 -27.34
N CYS A 152 19.67 2.49 -28.27
CA CYS A 152 19.85 2.20 -29.70
C CYS A 152 21.29 2.40 -30.19
N ALA A 153 22.19 2.96 -29.37
CA ALA A 153 23.59 3.14 -29.70
C ALA A 153 24.44 1.93 -29.29
N ALA A 154 25.39 1.60 -30.15
CA ALA A 154 26.41 0.57 -29.89
C ALA A 154 27.79 1.25 -29.88
N VAL A 155 28.23 1.78 -28.71
CA VAL A 155 29.51 2.47 -28.57
C VAL A 155 30.64 1.44 -28.63
N ASP A 156 31.53 1.57 -29.58
CA ASP A 156 32.56 0.56 -29.89
C ASP A 156 31.98 -0.86 -30.01
N GLY A 157 30.73 -1.00 -30.49
CA GLY A 157 30.02 -2.25 -30.65
C GLY A 157 29.36 -2.80 -29.38
N LYS A 158 29.41 -2.09 -28.26
CA LYS A 158 28.73 -2.46 -26.99
C LYS A 158 27.41 -1.70 -26.83
N THR A 159 26.35 -2.42 -26.47
CA THR A 159 25.04 -1.85 -26.11
C THR A 159 24.81 -1.94 -24.61
N TYR A 160 24.16 -0.93 -24.05
CA TYR A 160 23.89 -0.82 -22.63
C TYR A 160 22.35 -0.83 -22.38
N GLY A 161 21.86 -1.80 -21.66
CA GLY A 161 20.42 -1.96 -21.32
C GLY A 161 19.99 -1.15 -20.10
N LEU A 162 20.60 0.02 -19.87
CA LEU A 162 20.29 0.93 -18.76
C LEU A 162 20.13 2.36 -19.28
N VAL A 163 19.34 3.18 -18.59
CA VAL A 163 19.06 4.55 -18.95
C VAL A 163 20.25 5.48 -18.68
N ALA A 164 20.98 5.26 -17.57
CA ALA A 164 22.06 6.15 -17.10
C ALA A 164 23.17 6.39 -18.13
N PRO A 165 23.68 5.37 -18.85
CA PRO A 165 24.63 5.58 -19.94
C PRO A 165 24.11 6.52 -21.04
N GLY A 166 22.82 6.48 -21.32
CA GLY A 166 22.17 7.35 -22.30
C GLY A 166 22.23 8.83 -21.93
N TYR A 167 22.16 9.18 -20.65
CA TYR A 167 22.33 10.56 -20.21
C TYR A 167 23.76 11.06 -20.44
N THR A 168 24.78 10.26 -20.13
CA THR A 168 26.18 10.60 -20.42
C THR A 168 26.41 10.78 -21.91
N MET A 169 25.86 9.88 -22.75
CA MET A 169 25.92 10.00 -24.19
C MET A 169 25.24 11.30 -24.69
N ALA A 170 24.12 11.69 -24.08
CA ALA A 170 23.41 12.93 -24.42
C ALA A 170 24.22 14.16 -24.05
N GLU A 171 24.87 14.19 -22.87
CA GLU A 171 25.74 15.29 -22.44
C GLU A 171 26.93 15.45 -23.38
N ILE A 172 27.62 14.35 -23.70
CA ILE A 172 28.76 14.34 -24.66
C ILE A 172 28.31 14.88 -26.03
N THR A 173 27.17 14.39 -26.52
CA THR A 173 26.65 14.81 -27.85
C THR A 173 26.26 16.28 -27.82
N ALA A 174 25.60 16.76 -26.79
CA ALA A 174 25.18 18.16 -26.66
C ALA A 174 26.38 19.11 -26.60
N ALA A 175 27.36 18.83 -25.76
CA ALA A 175 28.57 19.64 -25.65
C ALA A 175 29.37 19.67 -26.95
N ARG A 176 29.51 18.52 -27.61
CA ARG A 176 30.15 18.45 -28.96
C ARG A 176 29.43 19.28 -30.00
N LEU A 177 28.11 19.23 -30.02
CA LEU A 177 27.31 20.05 -30.95
C LEU A 177 27.39 21.55 -30.67
N ALA A 178 27.58 21.90 -29.38
CA ALA A 178 27.83 23.29 -28.94
C ALA A 178 29.26 23.77 -29.23
N GLY A 179 30.16 22.89 -29.67
CA GLY A 179 31.56 23.20 -29.91
C GLY A 179 32.41 23.30 -28.64
N GLU A 180 31.93 22.72 -27.54
CA GLU A 180 32.65 22.64 -26.28
C GLU A 180 33.63 21.45 -26.28
N PRO A 181 34.71 21.50 -25.47
CA PRO A 181 35.57 20.34 -25.24
C PRO A 181 34.77 19.21 -24.60
N VAL A 182 34.92 17.99 -25.11
CA VAL A 182 34.27 16.81 -24.56
C VAL A 182 35.25 15.68 -24.33
N ASP A 183 35.08 14.98 -23.22
CA ASP A 183 35.73 13.71 -22.97
C ASP A 183 35.05 12.57 -23.72
N ASP A 184 35.82 11.51 -23.99
CA ASP A 184 35.27 10.32 -24.59
C ASP A 184 34.34 9.58 -23.59
N PHE A 185 33.31 8.92 -24.11
CA PHE A 185 32.42 8.07 -23.31
C PHE A 185 33.22 6.94 -22.66
N GLU A 186 33.16 6.87 -21.34
CA GLU A 186 33.75 5.77 -20.55
C GLU A 186 32.70 4.68 -20.31
N ASP A 187 33.17 3.42 -20.21
CA ASP A 187 32.28 2.30 -19.92
C ASP A 187 31.58 2.54 -18.55
N PRO A 188 30.24 2.56 -18.49
CA PRO A 188 29.52 2.95 -17.28
C PRO A 188 29.60 1.88 -16.19
N ASP A 189 29.43 2.30 -14.95
CA ASP A 189 29.19 1.39 -13.84
C ASP A 189 27.83 0.70 -14.04
N MET A 190 27.88 -0.62 -14.26
CA MET A 190 26.70 -1.48 -14.47
C MET A 190 26.14 -2.04 -13.17
N SER A 191 26.53 -1.50 -12.02
CA SER A 191 26.01 -1.92 -10.71
C SER A 191 24.51 -1.75 -10.62
N THR A 192 23.84 -2.75 -10.07
CA THR A 192 22.39 -2.78 -9.93
C THR A 192 21.98 -3.15 -8.50
N LYS A 193 20.91 -2.52 -8.00
CA LYS A 193 20.19 -2.92 -6.79
C LYS A 193 18.71 -2.97 -7.10
N LEU A 194 18.08 -4.10 -6.90
CA LEU A 194 16.72 -4.41 -7.32
C LEU A 194 15.98 -5.07 -6.16
N LYS A 195 14.68 -4.87 -6.10
CA LYS A 195 13.79 -5.61 -5.21
C LYS A 195 12.80 -6.41 -6.06
N LEU A 196 13.09 -7.69 -6.25
CA LEU A 196 12.33 -8.58 -7.13
C LEU A 196 11.35 -9.41 -6.30
N MET A 197 10.05 -9.23 -6.52
CA MET A 197 9.02 -9.97 -5.77
C MET A 197 9.24 -9.94 -4.23
N GLY A 198 9.85 -8.87 -3.71
CA GLY A 198 10.18 -8.76 -2.29
C GLY A 198 11.58 -9.23 -1.89
N VAL A 199 12.34 -9.88 -2.79
CA VAL A 199 13.73 -10.32 -2.57
C VAL A 199 14.69 -9.23 -3.03
N ASP A 200 15.56 -8.76 -2.16
CA ASP A 200 16.62 -7.83 -2.54
C ASP A 200 17.72 -8.56 -3.32
N VAL A 201 18.11 -7.99 -4.47
CA VAL A 201 19.22 -8.49 -5.29
C VAL A 201 20.11 -7.31 -5.66
N ALA A 202 21.41 -7.39 -5.41
CA ALA A 202 22.36 -6.38 -5.82
C ALA A 202 23.64 -7.02 -6.38
N SER A 203 24.22 -6.36 -7.41
CA SER A 203 25.50 -6.69 -8.00
C SER A 203 26.25 -5.39 -8.29
N PHE A 204 27.52 -5.32 -7.97
CA PHE A 204 28.31 -4.09 -8.09
C PHE A 204 29.78 -4.37 -8.40
N GLY A 205 30.41 -3.44 -9.09
CA GLY A 205 31.79 -3.55 -9.53
C GLY A 205 32.01 -4.74 -10.46
N ASP A 206 33.21 -5.32 -10.46
CA ASP A 206 33.52 -6.55 -11.19
C ASP A 206 33.13 -7.79 -10.37
N ALA A 207 31.80 -8.05 -10.32
CA ALA A 207 31.21 -9.14 -9.55
C ALA A 207 31.60 -10.56 -10.05
N PHE A 208 32.18 -10.64 -11.24
CA PHE A 208 32.61 -11.89 -11.90
C PHE A 208 34.10 -11.85 -12.25
N SER A 209 34.89 -11.02 -11.54
CA SER A 209 36.32 -10.84 -11.79
C SER A 209 37.05 -12.16 -11.98
N GLU A 210 37.82 -12.26 -13.04
CA GLU A 210 38.72 -13.37 -13.33
C GLU A 210 40.18 -13.06 -12.97
N LEU A 211 40.42 -11.97 -12.21
CA LEU A 211 41.76 -11.55 -11.82
C LEU A 211 42.49 -12.71 -11.12
N GLU A 212 43.71 -13.01 -11.57
CA GLU A 212 44.55 -14.05 -10.98
C GLU A 212 44.92 -13.72 -9.54
N GLY A 213 44.71 -14.66 -8.63
CA GLY A 213 45.01 -14.51 -7.20
C GLY A 213 43.93 -13.78 -6.40
N ARG A 214 42.81 -13.32 -7.01
CA ARG A 214 41.69 -12.71 -6.28
C ARG A 214 41.24 -13.56 -5.10
N LYS A 215 40.70 -12.93 -4.09
CA LYS A 215 40.09 -13.60 -2.93
C LYS A 215 38.60 -13.40 -2.97
N GLU A 216 37.86 -14.45 -2.66
CA GLU A 216 36.40 -14.42 -2.56
C GLU A 216 35.98 -14.68 -1.11
N LEU A 217 35.13 -13.83 -0.61
CA LEU A 217 34.52 -13.96 0.71
C LEU A 217 33.02 -14.10 0.51
N HIS A 218 32.40 -15.16 1.05
CA HIS A 218 30.96 -15.32 0.98
C HIS A 218 30.37 -15.75 2.30
N ILE A 219 29.14 -15.27 2.52
CA ILE A 219 28.24 -15.69 3.59
C ILE A 219 27.00 -16.25 2.92
N GLN A 220 26.64 -17.48 3.30
CA GLN A 220 25.42 -18.11 2.82
C GLN A 220 24.62 -18.63 4.00
N ASP A 221 23.38 -18.14 4.14
CA ASP A 221 22.42 -18.57 5.14
C ASP A 221 21.13 -19.04 4.44
N PRO A 222 20.98 -20.34 4.21
CA PRO A 222 19.80 -20.88 3.55
C PRO A 222 18.54 -20.81 4.44
N VAL A 223 18.67 -20.55 5.75
CA VAL A 223 17.51 -20.44 6.66
C VAL A 223 16.86 -19.08 6.51
N SER A 224 17.65 -18.01 6.48
CA SER A 224 17.17 -16.65 6.28
C SER A 224 17.07 -16.26 4.79
N GLY A 225 17.54 -17.10 3.86
CA GLY A 225 17.51 -16.83 2.43
C GLY A 225 18.52 -15.77 1.99
N VAL A 226 19.67 -15.67 2.67
CA VAL A 226 20.68 -14.64 2.42
C VAL A 226 21.94 -15.23 1.79
N TYR A 227 22.39 -14.62 0.69
CA TYR A 227 23.68 -14.87 0.07
C TYR A 227 24.39 -13.54 -0.16
N LYS A 228 25.65 -13.43 0.32
CA LYS A 228 26.49 -12.25 0.14
C LYS A 228 27.90 -12.70 -0.28
N LYS A 229 28.42 -12.07 -1.33
CA LYS A 229 29.76 -12.33 -1.85
C LYS A 229 30.49 -11.02 -2.07
N LEU A 230 31.75 -10.96 -1.61
CA LEU A 230 32.71 -9.91 -1.97
C LEU A 230 33.86 -10.52 -2.73
N ILE A 231 34.34 -9.80 -3.73
CA ILE A 231 35.53 -10.14 -4.50
C ILE A 231 36.60 -9.09 -4.21
N LEU A 232 37.73 -9.55 -3.75
CA LEU A 232 38.87 -8.73 -3.31
C LEU A 232 40.09 -9.01 -4.19
N ASP A 233 41.02 -8.08 -4.22
CA ASP A 233 42.33 -8.27 -4.87
C ASP A 233 43.14 -9.41 -4.24
N ALA A 234 44.33 -9.67 -4.79
CA ALA A 234 45.21 -10.76 -4.33
C ALA A 234 45.71 -10.53 -2.88
N GLU A 235 45.83 -9.32 -2.44
CA GLU A 235 46.19 -8.94 -1.08
C GLU A 235 45.01 -9.07 -0.11
N GLY A 236 43.75 -9.08 -0.61
CA GLY A 236 42.52 -9.15 0.17
C GLY A 236 42.15 -7.83 0.83
N LYS A 237 42.60 -6.71 0.28
CA LYS A 237 42.43 -5.36 0.83
C LYS A 237 41.52 -4.49 -0.02
N ARG A 238 41.59 -4.60 -1.34
CA ARG A 238 40.86 -3.75 -2.28
C ARG A 238 39.59 -4.47 -2.75
N LEU A 239 38.46 -3.79 -2.67
CA LEU A 239 37.19 -4.32 -3.15
C LEU A 239 37.09 -4.23 -4.68
N LEU A 240 36.90 -5.35 -5.36
CA LEU A 240 36.71 -5.42 -6.82
C LEU A 240 35.23 -5.41 -7.18
N GLY A 241 34.41 -6.13 -6.44
CA GLY A 241 33.00 -6.23 -6.69
C GLY A 241 32.27 -7.12 -5.69
N GLY A 242 30.98 -7.32 -5.89
CA GLY A 242 30.19 -8.18 -5.01
C GLY A 242 28.77 -8.47 -5.48
N ILE A 243 28.17 -9.45 -4.84
CA ILE A 243 26.81 -9.94 -5.07
C ILE A 243 26.09 -10.04 -3.73
N LEU A 244 24.86 -9.53 -3.64
CA LEU A 244 24.01 -9.61 -2.46
C LEU A 244 22.62 -10.12 -2.89
N VAL A 245 22.12 -11.16 -2.24
CA VAL A 245 20.77 -11.72 -2.48
C VAL A 245 20.09 -11.95 -1.13
N GLY A 246 18.79 -11.61 -1.06
CA GLY A 246 17.95 -11.72 0.14
C GLY A 246 18.03 -10.48 1.04
N GLU A 247 19.23 -9.96 1.27
CA GLU A 247 19.47 -8.75 2.06
C GLU A 247 20.60 -7.93 1.40
N ALA A 248 20.31 -6.70 0.99
CA ALA A 248 21.23 -5.83 0.26
C ALA A 248 21.38 -4.42 0.88
N SER A 249 21.21 -4.27 2.19
CA SER A 249 21.40 -2.99 2.91
C SER A 249 22.81 -2.46 2.75
N SER A 250 23.81 -3.35 2.80
CA SER A 250 25.24 -3.00 2.63
C SER A 250 25.60 -2.46 1.24
N TYR A 251 24.74 -2.58 0.24
CA TYR A 251 25.03 -2.13 -1.13
C TYR A 251 25.44 -0.65 -1.21
N SER A 252 24.69 0.21 -0.53
CA SER A 252 24.96 1.67 -0.57
C SER A 252 26.32 2.03 0.03
N LEU A 253 26.80 1.23 0.96
CA LEU A 253 28.14 1.37 1.56
C LEU A 253 29.23 0.76 0.68
N LEU A 254 29.01 -0.43 0.14
CA LEU A 254 30.02 -1.21 -0.58
C LEU A 254 30.29 -0.70 -2.01
N ARG A 255 29.24 -0.30 -2.74
CA ARG A 255 29.39 0.17 -4.12
C ARG A 255 30.39 1.33 -4.26
N PRO A 256 30.34 2.39 -3.44
CA PRO A 256 31.32 3.49 -3.51
C PRO A 256 32.75 3.08 -3.14
N MET A 257 32.93 1.93 -2.51
CA MET A 257 34.26 1.42 -2.12
C MET A 257 34.90 0.56 -3.22
N VAL A 258 34.21 0.28 -4.32
CA VAL A 258 34.78 -0.50 -5.44
C VAL A 258 36.00 0.20 -5.95
N GLY A 259 37.11 -0.56 -6.11
CA GLY A 259 38.44 -0.03 -6.49
C GLY A 259 39.24 0.60 -5.36
N SER A 260 38.69 0.68 -4.14
CA SER A 260 39.37 1.27 -2.97
C SER A 260 39.78 0.20 -1.94
N GLU A 261 40.75 0.52 -1.06
CA GLU A 261 41.03 -0.32 0.10
C GLU A 261 39.87 -0.23 1.10
N LEU A 262 39.50 -1.37 1.66
CA LEU A 262 38.43 -1.44 2.67
C LEU A 262 38.91 -0.88 4.01
N PRO A 263 38.09 -0.14 4.74
CA PRO A 263 38.49 0.54 5.99
C PRO A 263 38.64 -0.41 7.19
N GLY A 264 38.33 -1.72 7.01
CA GLY A 264 38.41 -2.71 8.10
C GLY A 264 38.28 -4.14 7.59
N ASP A 265 37.90 -5.05 8.49
CA ASP A 265 37.68 -6.46 8.14
C ASP A 265 36.49 -6.58 7.15
N PRO A 266 36.76 -7.15 5.95
CA PRO A 266 35.69 -7.34 4.94
C PRO A 266 34.46 -8.14 5.44
N VAL A 267 34.65 -9.07 6.39
CA VAL A 267 33.55 -9.85 6.96
C VAL A 267 32.54 -8.97 7.67
N SER A 268 33.02 -7.96 8.41
CA SER A 268 32.16 -7.05 9.17
C SER A 268 31.23 -6.19 8.31
N LEU A 269 31.57 -6.03 7.01
CA LEU A 269 30.80 -5.23 6.05
C LEU A 269 29.59 -5.98 5.49
N ILE A 270 29.58 -7.32 5.58
CA ILE A 270 28.51 -8.18 5.05
C ILE A 270 27.93 -9.12 6.10
N ALA A 271 28.48 -9.18 7.32
CA ALA A 271 27.92 -9.99 8.38
C ALA A 271 26.47 -9.53 8.73
N PRO A 272 25.56 -10.45 9.07
CA PRO A 272 24.25 -10.05 9.57
C PRO A 272 24.40 -9.25 10.87
N GLU A 273 23.53 -8.25 11.06
CA GLU A 273 23.46 -7.45 12.29
C GLU A 273 23.00 -8.31 13.46
N SER A 274 23.94 -9.01 14.09
CA SER A 274 23.70 -9.81 15.29
C SER A 274 24.03 -8.95 16.52
N GLY A 275 22.99 -8.47 17.17
CA GLY A 275 22.92 -7.82 18.47
C GLY A 275 24.20 -7.38 19.19
N ALA A 276 24.19 -6.12 19.62
CA ALA A 276 25.06 -5.48 20.61
C ALA A 276 26.57 -5.53 20.33
N GLY A 277 27.08 -4.60 19.52
CA GLY A 277 28.51 -4.26 19.56
C GLY A 277 29.23 -4.05 18.23
N SER A 278 28.64 -4.22 17.08
CA SER A 278 29.25 -3.82 15.83
C SER A 278 28.88 -2.35 15.54
N SER A 279 29.85 -1.45 15.64
CA SER A 279 29.73 -0.11 15.09
C SER A 279 29.53 -0.27 13.60
N ALA A 280 28.28 -0.16 13.13
CA ALA A 280 28.00 -0.09 11.71
C ALA A 280 28.81 1.09 11.16
N ILE A 281 29.71 0.84 10.19
CA ILE A 281 30.44 1.89 9.51
C ILE A 281 29.41 2.76 8.80
N GLY A 282 29.19 3.96 9.31
CA GLY A 282 28.25 4.93 8.73
C GLY A 282 28.87 5.68 7.55
N ALA A 283 28.06 6.45 6.83
CA ALA A 283 28.54 7.34 5.78
C ALA A 283 29.58 8.36 6.30
N SER A 284 29.48 8.74 7.58
CA SER A 284 30.41 9.60 8.29
C SER A 284 31.80 8.98 8.48
N ASP A 285 31.93 7.67 8.52
CA ASP A 285 33.17 6.97 8.82
C ASP A 285 34.02 6.67 7.58
N LEU A 286 33.46 6.90 6.39
CA LEU A 286 34.16 6.72 5.12
C LEU A 286 35.33 7.73 4.98
N PRO A 287 36.44 7.34 4.36
CA PRO A 287 37.53 8.29 4.01
C PRO A 287 37.02 9.41 3.09
N ASP A 288 37.56 10.61 3.21
CA ASP A 288 37.20 11.75 2.36
C ASP A 288 37.50 11.51 0.87
N SER A 289 38.41 10.60 0.55
CA SER A 289 38.72 10.18 -0.82
C SER A 289 37.64 9.22 -1.43
N THR A 290 36.71 8.72 -0.61
CA THR A 290 35.69 7.77 -1.09
C THR A 290 34.75 8.46 -2.08
N GLN A 291 34.61 7.87 -3.24
CA GLN A 291 33.70 8.37 -4.28
C GLN A 291 32.24 8.07 -3.88
N ILE A 292 31.48 9.11 -3.60
CA ILE A 292 30.05 9.00 -3.20
C ILE A 292 29.13 9.01 -4.43
N CYS A 293 29.39 9.88 -5.38
CA CYS A 293 28.62 9.94 -6.63
C CYS A 293 29.51 9.49 -7.79
N SER A 294 29.27 8.27 -8.30
CA SER A 294 30.02 7.73 -9.44
C SER A 294 29.65 8.42 -10.76
N CYS A 295 28.37 8.83 -10.93
CA CYS A 295 27.91 9.47 -12.15
C CYS A 295 28.57 10.84 -12.41
N ASN A 296 28.89 11.59 -11.34
CA ASN A 296 29.49 12.93 -11.44
C ASN A 296 30.87 12.99 -10.77
N ASN A 297 31.47 11.85 -10.47
CA ASN A 297 32.82 11.72 -9.89
C ASN A 297 33.01 12.57 -8.65
N VAL A 298 32.06 12.57 -7.70
CA VAL A 298 32.11 13.40 -6.49
C VAL A 298 32.52 12.56 -5.29
N SER A 299 33.59 12.98 -4.59
CA SER A 299 34.09 12.35 -3.38
C SER A 299 33.40 12.87 -2.12
N LYS A 300 33.52 12.12 -1.00
CA LYS A 300 33.03 12.57 0.31
C LYS A 300 33.67 13.90 0.72
N GLY A 301 34.97 14.09 0.48
CA GLY A 301 35.68 15.33 0.79
C GLY A 301 35.06 16.54 0.10
N GLN A 302 34.73 16.43 -1.19
CA GLN A 302 34.04 17.51 -1.93
C GLN A 302 32.65 17.82 -1.35
N ILE A 303 31.94 16.81 -0.87
CA ILE A 303 30.62 16.99 -0.20
C ILE A 303 30.82 17.70 1.14
N ARG A 304 31.82 17.32 1.95
CA ARG A 304 32.14 17.98 3.23
C ARG A 304 32.60 19.41 3.04
N ASP A 305 33.37 19.68 1.99
CA ASP A 305 33.79 21.05 1.63
C ASP A 305 32.57 21.91 1.28
N ALA A 306 31.59 21.36 0.52
CA ALA A 306 30.33 22.04 0.21
C ALA A 306 29.52 22.29 1.49
N ILE A 307 29.46 21.33 2.42
CA ILE A 307 28.79 21.48 3.72
C ILE A 307 29.46 22.61 4.51
N GLY A 308 30.80 22.65 4.56
CA GLY A 308 31.57 23.71 5.20
C GLY A 308 31.34 25.10 4.58
N GLN A 309 30.94 25.17 3.32
CA GLN A 309 30.52 26.38 2.60
C GLN A 309 29.05 26.77 2.79
N GLY A 310 28.30 26.03 3.61
CA GLY A 310 26.93 26.35 3.97
C GLY A 310 25.85 25.51 3.20
N CYS A 311 26.26 24.46 2.50
CA CYS A 311 25.30 23.54 1.87
C CYS A 311 24.72 22.56 2.91
N HIS A 312 23.60 22.89 3.53
CA HIS A 312 23.02 22.15 4.64
C HIS A 312 21.80 21.30 4.23
N SER A 313 21.56 21.11 2.94
CA SER A 313 20.53 20.21 2.42
C SER A 313 21.05 19.40 1.23
N VAL A 314 20.36 18.31 0.90
CA VAL A 314 20.71 17.47 -0.26
C VAL A 314 20.70 18.33 -1.53
N GLU A 315 19.69 19.20 -1.71
CA GLU A 315 19.52 20.05 -2.89
C GLU A 315 20.70 21.04 -3.05
N THR A 316 21.13 21.67 -1.95
CA THR A 316 22.24 22.60 -2.00
C THR A 316 23.58 21.89 -2.28
N ILE A 317 23.78 20.67 -1.75
CA ILE A 317 24.90 19.80 -2.11
C ILE A 317 24.85 19.40 -3.58
N MET A 318 23.67 18.99 -4.08
CA MET A 318 23.46 18.66 -5.50
C MET A 318 23.80 19.85 -6.40
N GLY A 319 23.37 21.06 -6.02
CA GLY A 319 23.69 22.29 -6.76
C GLY A 319 25.17 22.63 -6.78
N ALA A 320 25.88 22.44 -5.66
CA ALA A 320 27.27 22.77 -5.52
C ALA A 320 28.25 21.75 -6.11
N THR A 321 27.89 20.44 -6.01
CA THR A 321 28.79 19.34 -6.35
C THR A 321 28.33 18.49 -7.53
N ARG A 322 27.07 18.63 -7.96
CA ARG A 322 26.35 17.76 -8.91
C ARG A 322 26.14 16.33 -8.40
N ALA A 323 26.52 15.98 -7.16
CA ALA A 323 26.23 14.68 -6.58
C ALA A 323 24.70 14.46 -6.51
N GLY A 324 24.20 13.31 -6.98
CA GLY A 324 22.78 12.98 -6.95
C GLY A 324 21.94 13.52 -8.12
N THR A 325 22.52 14.35 -9.00
CA THR A 325 21.76 14.97 -10.11
C THR A 325 21.49 14.03 -11.30
N SER A 326 22.20 12.91 -11.42
CA SER A 326 22.03 11.93 -12.49
C SER A 326 21.11 10.78 -12.07
N CYS A 327 21.66 9.66 -11.58
CA CYS A 327 20.86 8.47 -11.22
C CYS A 327 20.21 8.54 -9.83
N GLY A 328 20.60 9.48 -8.97
CA GLY A 328 20.06 9.66 -7.62
C GLY A 328 20.45 8.60 -6.58
N SER A 329 21.17 7.54 -6.96
CA SER A 329 21.48 6.41 -6.05
C SER A 329 22.36 6.78 -4.86
N CYS A 330 23.08 7.90 -4.91
CA CYS A 330 23.90 8.41 -3.81
C CYS A 330 23.13 9.31 -2.82
N ILE A 331 21.87 9.67 -3.08
CA ILE A 331 21.07 10.53 -2.20
C ILE A 331 20.98 10.01 -0.75
N PRO A 332 20.76 8.71 -0.48
CA PRO A 332 20.76 8.19 0.88
C PRO A 332 22.13 8.42 1.59
N MET A 333 23.22 8.31 0.83
CA MET A 333 24.57 8.56 1.36
C MET A 333 24.79 10.05 1.67
N LEU A 334 24.28 10.97 0.82
CA LEU A 334 24.34 12.41 1.09
C LEU A 334 23.60 12.75 2.38
N LYS A 335 22.42 12.15 2.59
CA LYS A 335 21.66 12.31 3.85
C LYS A 335 22.46 11.82 5.05
N GLY A 336 23.04 10.61 4.96
CA GLY A 336 23.85 10.05 6.04
C GLY A 336 25.10 10.88 6.36
N ILE A 337 25.73 11.53 5.36
CA ILE A 337 26.84 12.45 5.58
C ILE A 337 26.36 13.71 6.31
N LEU A 338 25.24 14.32 5.87
CA LEU A 338 24.66 15.49 6.54
C LEU A 338 24.25 15.20 7.99
N GLU A 339 23.64 14.06 8.25
CA GLU A 339 23.30 13.60 9.60
C GLU A 339 24.56 13.40 10.46
N GLY A 340 25.62 12.81 9.88
CA GLY A 340 26.90 12.63 10.55
C GLY A 340 27.63 13.95 10.89
N GLU A 341 27.40 15.02 10.13
CA GLU A 341 27.86 16.39 10.41
C GLU A 341 26.89 17.16 11.34
N GLY A 342 25.86 16.48 11.89
CA GLY A 342 24.91 17.06 12.85
C GLY A 342 23.85 17.98 12.23
N ILE A 343 23.62 17.86 10.93
CA ILE A 343 22.62 18.66 10.20
C ILE A 343 21.30 17.89 10.11
N GLU A 344 20.29 18.42 10.77
CA GLU A 344 18.93 17.83 10.76
C GLU A 344 18.29 18.00 9.38
N GLN A 345 17.81 16.89 8.81
CA GLN A 345 17.26 16.88 7.46
C GLN A 345 15.77 17.24 7.48
N SER A 346 15.38 18.21 6.64
CA SER A 346 13.98 18.51 6.40
C SER A 346 13.29 17.33 5.71
N LYS A 347 12.07 17.00 6.17
CA LYS A 347 11.17 16.04 5.49
C LYS A 347 10.40 16.67 4.33
N ALA A 348 10.51 17.96 4.12
CA ALA A 348 9.83 18.72 3.09
C ALA A 348 10.07 18.14 1.69
N VAL A 349 9.04 18.15 0.84
CA VAL A 349 9.17 17.72 -0.55
C VAL A 349 10.07 18.69 -1.33
N CYS A 350 9.91 19.99 -1.10
CA CYS A 350 10.73 21.05 -1.70
C CYS A 350 10.49 22.37 -0.95
N GLU A 351 11.13 23.46 -1.43
CA GLU A 351 10.94 24.79 -0.87
C GLU A 351 9.50 25.32 -0.94
N HIS A 352 8.67 24.76 -1.83
CA HIS A 352 7.27 25.17 -2.00
C HIS A 352 6.31 24.48 -1.03
N PHE A 353 6.69 23.32 -0.50
CA PHE A 353 5.89 22.53 0.43
C PHE A 353 6.75 22.06 1.61
N PRO A 354 6.50 22.55 2.82
CA PRO A 354 7.21 22.10 4.03
C PRO A 354 6.82 20.67 4.44
N GLN A 355 5.72 20.15 3.90
CA GLN A 355 5.25 18.80 4.16
C GLN A 355 6.04 17.76 3.38
N SER A 356 6.12 16.55 3.94
CA SER A 356 6.61 15.35 3.25
C SER A 356 5.64 14.88 2.17
N ARG A 357 6.08 13.98 1.27
CA ARG A 357 5.18 13.38 0.27
C ARG A 357 4.01 12.62 0.91
N ALA A 358 4.23 11.95 2.05
CA ALA A 358 3.18 11.24 2.78
C ALA A 358 2.11 12.21 3.28
N GLU A 359 2.53 13.30 3.92
CA GLU A 359 1.63 14.35 4.41
C GLU A 359 0.87 15.04 3.26
N LEU A 360 1.52 15.32 2.12
CA LEU A 360 0.83 15.84 0.93
C LEU A 360 -0.21 14.85 0.38
N PHE A 361 0.07 13.55 0.45
CA PHE A 361 -0.90 12.53 0.07
C PHE A 361 -2.13 12.54 1.01
N GLU A 362 -1.92 12.62 2.32
CA GLU A 362 -2.99 12.71 3.32
C GLU A 362 -3.83 13.99 3.14
N ILE A 363 -3.18 15.12 2.89
CA ILE A 363 -3.86 16.39 2.59
C ILE A 363 -4.74 16.24 1.34
N ALA A 364 -4.19 15.72 0.24
CA ALA A 364 -4.92 15.55 -1.01
C ALA A 364 -6.11 14.59 -0.83
N GLN A 365 -5.92 13.46 -0.12
CA GLN A 365 -7.00 12.54 0.21
C GLN A 365 -8.09 13.18 1.08
N SER A 366 -7.68 13.89 2.11
CA SER A 366 -8.62 14.47 3.09
C SER A 366 -9.41 15.64 2.51
N THR A 367 -8.80 16.44 1.65
CA THR A 367 -9.44 17.59 1.02
C THR A 367 -10.17 17.25 -0.27
N GLY A 368 -9.73 16.20 -0.97
CA GLY A 368 -10.24 15.83 -2.29
C GLY A 368 -9.80 16.78 -3.41
N ILE A 369 -8.81 17.65 -3.18
CA ILE A 369 -8.27 18.57 -4.18
C ILE A 369 -7.48 17.79 -5.22
N THR A 370 -7.82 17.99 -6.49
CA THR A 370 -7.16 17.37 -7.65
C THR A 370 -6.50 18.40 -8.57
N ASP A 371 -6.68 19.69 -8.30
CA ASP A 371 -6.07 20.79 -9.03
C ASP A 371 -4.80 21.28 -8.32
N PHE A 372 -3.69 21.39 -9.04
CA PHE A 372 -2.41 21.78 -8.45
C PHE A 372 -2.39 23.24 -8.01
N ASP A 373 -3.03 24.14 -8.76
CA ASP A 373 -3.00 25.57 -8.43
C ASP A 373 -3.81 25.86 -7.16
N GLU A 374 -4.94 25.17 -6.97
CA GLU A 374 -5.69 25.19 -5.71
C GLU A 374 -4.88 24.58 -4.57
N PHE A 375 -4.21 23.45 -4.80
CA PHE A 375 -3.45 22.73 -3.78
C PHE A 375 -2.29 23.58 -3.25
N ILE A 376 -1.48 24.15 -4.16
CA ILE A 376 -0.34 24.99 -3.76
C ILE A 376 -0.80 26.31 -3.12
N ALA A 377 -1.91 26.88 -3.57
CA ALA A 377 -2.45 28.11 -2.98
C ALA A 377 -2.90 27.92 -1.54
N ARG A 378 -3.32 26.72 -1.14
CA ARG A 378 -3.78 26.43 0.23
C ARG A 378 -2.69 25.90 1.15
N PHE A 379 -1.81 25.04 0.65
CA PHE A 379 -0.87 24.26 1.47
C PHE A 379 0.60 24.50 1.14
N GLY A 380 0.90 25.26 0.12
CA GLY A 380 2.26 25.56 -0.33
C GLY A 380 2.50 27.05 -0.53
N GLU A 381 3.66 27.37 -1.08
CA GLU A 381 4.08 28.71 -1.41
C GLU A 381 4.57 28.81 -2.86
N GLY A 382 4.45 29.99 -3.48
CA GLY A 382 4.98 30.27 -4.81
C GLY A 382 4.18 29.63 -5.94
N ARG A 383 4.87 29.14 -7.00
CA ARG A 383 4.26 28.59 -8.23
C ARG A 383 4.55 27.11 -8.47
N GLY A 384 5.24 26.48 -7.50
CA GLY A 384 5.70 25.10 -7.63
C GLY A 384 6.90 24.92 -8.56
N CYS A 385 7.55 23.77 -8.45
CA CYS A 385 8.76 23.39 -9.17
C CYS A 385 8.63 21.99 -9.81
N GLU A 386 9.71 21.57 -10.48
CA GLU A 386 9.81 20.25 -11.14
C GLU A 386 9.86 19.06 -10.16
N VAL A 387 9.81 19.31 -8.85
CA VAL A 387 9.67 18.27 -7.81
C VAL A 387 8.22 18.15 -7.37
N CYS A 388 7.61 19.24 -6.88
CA CYS A 388 6.25 19.17 -6.31
C CYS A 388 5.15 18.95 -7.36
N LYS A 389 5.27 19.50 -8.58
CA LYS A 389 4.29 19.28 -9.65
C LYS A 389 4.13 17.79 -10.03
N PRO A 390 5.21 17.05 -10.38
CA PRO A 390 5.07 15.63 -10.67
C PRO A 390 4.74 14.81 -9.42
N THR A 391 5.18 15.23 -8.22
CA THR A 391 4.78 14.58 -6.97
C THR A 391 3.28 14.65 -6.75
N PHE A 392 2.68 15.85 -6.87
CA PHE A 392 1.24 16.02 -6.75
C PHE A 392 0.47 15.27 -7.84
N SER A 393 0.93 15.32 -9.09
CA SER A 393 0.31 14.55 -10.19
C SER A 393 0.32 13.05 -9.92
N ASN A 394 1.40 12.51 -9.35
CA ASN A 394 1.48 11.11 -8.94
C ASN A 394 0.52 10.78 -7.78
N ILE A 395 0.41 11.69 -6.80
CA ILE A 395 -0.54 11.55 -5.70
C ILE A 395 -1.97 11.49 -6.23
N VAL A 396 -2.38 12.44 -7.07
CA VAL A 396 -3.72 12.48 -7.66
C VAL A 396 -4.02 11.24 -8.50
N ALA A 397 -3.05 10.78 -9.31
CA ALA A 397 -3.18 9.56 -10.09
C ALA A 397 -3.40 8.31 -9.23
N SER A 398 -2.72 8.22 -8.07
CA SER A 398 -2.90 7.10 -7.14
C SER A 398 -4.21 7.16 -6.35
N MET A 399 -4.82 8.35 -6.19
CA MET A 399 -6.12 8.51 -5.52
C MET A 399 -7.31 8.05 -6.38
N HIS A 400 -7.18 8.02 -7.68
CA HIS A 400 -8.23 7.57 -8.60
C HIS A 400 -8.31 6.04 -8.75
N THR A 401 -7.56 5.28 -7.97
CA THR A 401 -7.81 3.86 -7.81
C THR A 401 -9.10 3.68 -7.02
N GLU A 402 -10.04 2.87 -7.47
CA GLU A 402 -11.38 2.66 -6.88
C GLU A 402 -11.35 2.01 -5.48
N GLN A 403 -10.34 2.30 -4.67
CA GLN A 403 -10.09 1.62 -3.39
C GLN A 403 -10.67 2.33 -2.17
N HIS A 404 -11.05 3.60 -2.28
CA HIS A 404 -11.60 4.36 -1.16
C HIS A 404 -13.09 4.08 -0.94
N VAL A 405 -13.55 4.28 0.29
CA VAL A 405 -14.98 4.37 0.59
C VAL A 405 -15.51 5.60 -0.10
N LEU A 406 -16.06 5.40 -1.26
CA LEU A 406 -16.52 6.48 -2.12
C LEU A 406 -17.98 6.79 -1.86
N GLU A 407 -18.32 8.05 -2.01
CA GLU A 407 -19.70 8.52 -2.09
C GLU A 407 -20.32 8.13 -3.44
N GLY A 408 -21.64 8.03 -3.50
CA GLY A 408 -22.40 7.85 -4.72
C GLY A 408 -22.30 6.46 -5.33
N ARG A 409 -22.10 6.40 -6.64
CA ARG A 409 -22.31 5.22 -7.49
C ARG A 409 -21.44 4.00 -7.12
N ASN A 410 -20.24 4.20 -6.62
CA ASN A 410 -19.29 3.15 -6.30
C ASN A 410 -19.33 2.70 -4.83
N ALA A 411 -20.00 3.43 -3.94
CA ALA A 411 -20.14 3.06 -2.54
C ALA A 411 -20.80 1.69 -2.36
N GLY A 412 -21.77 1.37 -3.21
CA GLY A 412 -22.46 0.08 -3.21
C GLY A 412 -21.59 -1.09 -3.70
N LEU A 413 -20.65 -0.85 -4.61
CA LEU A 413 -19.77 -1.89 -5.16
C LEU A 413 -18.66 -2.31 -4.17
N GLN A 414 -18.33 -1.45 -3.23
CA GLN A 414 -17.32 -1.74 -2.19
C GLN A 414 -17.88 -2.50 -1.01
N ASP A 415 -19.20 -2.57 -0.91
CA ASP A 415 -19.85 -3.01 0.30
C ASP A 415 -20.69 -4.24 0.05
N THR A 416 -20.21 -5.38 0.52
CA THR A 416 -21.03 -6.59 0.66
C THR A 416 -22.12 -6.42 1.71
N ASN A 417 -22.12 -5.30 2.45
CA ASN A 417 -23.15 -4.89 3.39
C ASN A 417 -23.96 -3.75 2.78
N ASP A 418 -24.57 -3.99 1.63
CA ASP A 418 -25.72 -3.22 1.16
C ASP A 418 -26.71 -3.06 2.33
N ARG A 419 -27.34 -1.89 2.43
CA ARG A 419 -28.27 -1.56 3.53
C ARG A 419 -29.34 -2.63 3.75
N MET A 420 -29.80 -3.28 2.68
CA MET A 420 -30.74 -4.38 2.74
C MET A 420 -30.03 -5.70 3.09
N LEU A 421 -28.95 -6.04 2.40
CA LEU A 421 -28.25 -7.32 2.55
C LEU A 421 -27.42 -7.40 3.83
N GLY A 422 -27.01 -6.28 4.42
CA GLY A 422 -26.17 -6.22 5.61
C GLY A 422 -26.76 -6.85 6.86
N ASN A 423 -28.08 -6.98 6.90
CA ASN A 423 -28.81 -7.63 7.99
C ASN A 423 -29.32 -9.04 7.64
N MET A 424 -28.98 -9.56 6.46
CA MET A 424 -29.38 -10.92 6.04
C MET A 424 -28.65 -11.98 6.86
N GLN A 425 -29.42 -12.96 7.30
CA GLN A 425 -28.96 -14.12 8.08
C GLN A 425 -28.58 -15.28 7.14
N LYS A 426 -27.89 -16.28 7.68
CA LYS A 426 -27.44 -17.46 6.91
C LYS A 426 -28.56 -18.24 6.21
N ASN A 427 -29.76 -18.21 6.75
CA ASN A 427 -30.93 -18.89 6.19
C ASN A 427 -31.79 -18.00 5.28
N GLY A 428 -31.29 -16.81 4.88
CA GLY A 428 -32.02 -15.86 4.02
C GLY A 428 -33.02 -14.96 4.75
N THR A 429 -33.22 -15.11 6.06
CA THR A 429 -34.01 -14.16 6.86
C THR A 429 -33.16 -12.93 7.24
N TYR A 430 -33.81 -11.96 7.87
CA TYR A 430 -33.19 -10.70 8.24
C TYR A 430 -33.21 -10.48 9.76
N SER A 431 -32.19 -9.76 10.25
CA SER A 431 -32.21 -9.16 11.58
C SER A 431 -32.75 -7.74 11.50
N VAL A 432 -33.66 -7.38 12.41
CA VAL A 432 -34.13 -6.01 12.60
C VAL A 432 -33.61 -5.50 13.92
N ILE A 433 -32.80 -4.46 13.87
CA ILE A 433 -32.12 -3.91 15.05
C ILE A 433 -32.38 -2.39 15.07
N PRO A 434 -33.43 -1.95 15.76
CA PRO A 434 -33.71 -0.52 15.86
C PRO A 434 -32.65 0.20 16.68
N ARG A 435 -32.50 1.49 16.44
CA ARG A 435 -31.60 2.33 17.18
C ARG A 435 -32.11 2.52 18.60
N GLN A 436 -31.24 2.32 19.55
CA GLN A 436 -31.45 2.56 20.98
C GLN A 436 -30.25 3.37 21.46
N PRO A 437 -30.32 4.72 21.34
CA PRO A 437 -29.18 5.59 21.65
C PRO A 437 -28.72 5.39 23.09
N ALA A 438 -27.43 5.09 23.28
CA ALA A 438 -26.83 4.75 24.58
C ALA A 438 -27.52 3.56 25.30
N GLY A 439 -28.27 2.71 24.59
CA GLY A 439 -29.04 1.61 25.19
C GLY A 439 -30.36 2.05 25.80
N ASN A 440 -30.79 3.30 25.63
CA ASN A 440 -32.06 3.78 26.16
C ASN A 440 -33.25 3.25 25.34
N VAL A 441 -34.32 2.87 26.03
CA VAL A 441 -35.57 2.39 25.46
C VAL A 441 -36.72 2.84 26.34
N THR A 442 -37.80 3.35 25.72
CA THR A 442 -39.01 3.70 26.47
C THR A 442 -39.90 2.47 26.73
N PRO A 443 -40.77 2.50 27.75
CA PRO A 443 -41.71 1.42 27.95
C PRO A 443 -42.60 1.13 26.71
N GLU A 444 -43.04 2.17 25.99
CA GLU A 444 -43.83 2.04 24.77
C GLU A 444 -43.05 1.34 23.67
N GLN A 445 -41.80 1.73 23.42
CA GLN A 445 -40.90 1.09 22.45
C GLN A 445 -40.66 -0.38 22.80
N LEU A 446 -40.43 -0.69 24.07
CA LEU A 446 -40.22 -2.07 24.55
C LEU A 446 -41.48 -2.95 24.34
N VAL A 447 -42.65 -2.41 24.63
CA VAL A 447 -43.93 -3.12 24.39
C VAL A 447 -44.13 -3.40 22.91
N GLU A 448 -43.85 -2.39 22.03
CA GLU A 448 -44.03 -2.58 20.60
C GLU A 448 -43.03 -3.57 20.00
N ILE A 449 -41.76 -3.56 20.44
CA ILE A 449 -40.79 -4.58 20.06
C ILE A 449 -41.27 -5.97 20.46
N GLY A 450 -41.87 -6.12 21.63
CA GLY A 450 -42.43 -7.41 22.10
C GLY A 450 -43.60 -7.86 21.22
N ARG A 451 -44.53 -6.97 20.89
CA ARG A 451 -45.67 -7.26 19.99
C ARG A 451 -45.21 -7.63 18.59
N ILE A 452 -44.27 -6.89 18.00
CA ILE A 452 -43.68 -7.21 16.71
C ILE A 452 -43.07 -8.62 16.73
N ALA A 453 -42.32 -8.93 17.77
CA ALA A 453 -41.69 -10.24 17.89
C ALA A 453 -42.71 -11.38 18.02
N GLU A 454 -43.86 -11.15 18.67
CA GLU A 454 -44.97 -12.11 18.78
C GLU A 454 -45.69 -12.26 17.43
N ASP A 455 -46.04 -11.15 16.80
CA ASP A 455 -46.83 -11.15 15.54
C ASP A 455 -46.08 -11.76 14.35
N PHE A 456 -44.76 -11.53 14.28
CA PHE A 456 -43.90 -12.02 13.19
C PHE A 456 -43.03 -13.22 13.59
N ASP A 457 -43.25 -13.81 14.77
CA ASP A 457 -42.54 -14.99 15.29
C ASP A 457 -40.99 -14.80 15.29
N LEU A 458 -40.53 -13.69 15.86
CA LEU A 458 -39.12 -13.32 15.86
C LEU A 458 -38.42 -13.71 17.16
N TYR A 459 -37.13 -14.10 17.06
CA TYR A 459 -36.29 -14.34 18.21
C TYR A 459 -35.67 -13.03 18.71
N LEU A 460 -35.88 -12.70 19.97
CA LEU A 460 -35.34 -11.49 20.61
C LEU A 460 -34.03 -11.76 21.33
N LYS A 461 -33.08 -10.83 21.22
CA LYS A 461 -31.82 -10.86 22.00
C LYS A 461 -31.34 -9.47 22.35
N ILE A 462 -30.99 -9.25 23.63
CA ILE A 462 -30.21 -8.10 24.05
C ILE A 462 -28.74 -8.37 23.67
N THR A 463 -28.18 -7.49 22.87
CA THR A 463 -26.82 -7.63 22.35
C THR A 463 -25.78 -6.90 23.20
N GLY A 464 -24.50 -7.25 23.05
CA GLY A 464 -23.39 -6.54 23.70
C GLY A 464 -23.23 -5.07 23.27
N ALA A 465 -23.98 -4.62 22.26
CA ALA A 465 -24.05 -3.23 21.83
C ALA A 465 -25.16 -2.43 22.53
N GLN A 466 -25.76 -2.99 23.59
CA GLN A 466 -26.88 -2.40 24.32
C GLN A 466 -28.11 -2.17 23.42
N ARG A 467 -28.40 -3.08 22.51
CA ARG A 467 -29.55 -3.02 21.61
C ARG A 467 -30.35 -4.32 21.68
N ILE A 468 -31.65 -4.23 21.50
CA ILE A 468 -32.53 -5.36 21.32
C ILE A 468 -32.54 -5.67 19.82
N ALA A 469 -32.12 -6.88 19.46
CA ALA A 469 -32.12 -7.38 18.10
C ALA A 469 -33.25 -8.39 17.92
N MET A 470 -33.99 -8.28 16.85
CA MET A 470 -35.02 -9.20 16.38
C MET A 470 -34.47 -10.01 15.21
N PHE A 471 -34.52 -11.33 15.30
CA PHE A 471 -33.98 -12.25 14.30
C PHE A 471 -35.07 -13.10 13.68
N GLY A 472 -34.92 -13.42 12.40
CA GLY A 472 -35.83 -14.32 11.68
C GLY A 472 -36.90 -13.63 10.85
N ALA A 473 -36.83 -12.31 10.66
CA ALA A 473 -37.78 -11.59 9.81
C ALA A 473 -37.64 -12.04 8.35
N ARG A 474 -38.76 -12.28 7.68
CA ARG A 474 -38.82 -12.53 6.24
C ARG A 474 -38.68 -11.21 5.48
N ALA A 475 -38.23 -11.26 4.22
CA ALA A 475 -38.07 -10.05 3.41
C ALA A 475 -39.40 -9.28 3.29
N GLU A 476 -40.49 -9.97 3.05
CA GLU A 476 -41.84 -9.42 2.91
C GLU A 476 -42.39 -8.76 4.18
N ASP A 477 -41.93 -9.17 5.36
CA ASP A 477 -42.37 -8.63 6.66
C ASP A 477 -41.65 -7.32 7.03
N LEU A 478 -40.46 -7.07 6.46
CA LEU A 478 -39.61 -5.95 6.84
C LEU A 478 -40.29 -4.57 6.74
N PRO A 479 -41.04 -4.25 5.65
CA PRO A 479 -41.69 -2.95 5.54
C PRO A 479 -42.72 -2.67 6.66
N GLU A 480 -43.49 -3.68 7.07
CA GLU A 480 -44.45 -3.52 8.14
C GLU A 480 -43.79 -3.43 9.51
N ILE A 481 -42.77 -4.23 9.77
CA ILE A 481 -41.97 -4.15 10.99
C ILE A 481 -41.38 -2.76 11.14
N TRP A 482 -40.76 -2.21 10.10
CA TRP A 482 -40.19 -0.88 10.11
C TRP A 482 -41.24 0.22 10.32
N ARG A 483 -42.38 0.13 9.69
CA ARG A 483 -43.47 1.10 9.86
C ARG A 483 -43.94 1.18 11.33
N ARG A 484 -44.07 0.04 11.97
CA ARG A 484 -44.47 -0.05 13.39
C ARG A 484 -43.39 0.50 14.32
N LEU A 485 -42.11 0.21 14.06
CA LEU A 485 -41.00 0.76 14.82
C LEU A 485 -40.89 2.30 14.68
N ILE A 486 -41.03 2.80 13.46
CA ILE A 486 -41.04 4.25 13.20
C ILE A 486 -42.21 4.93 13.91
N ALA A 487 -43.37 4.30 13.96
CA ALA A 487 -44.56 4.85 14.63
C ALA A 487 -44.35 5.12 16.14
N VAL A 488 -43.47 4.36 16.79
CA VAL A 488 -43.05 4.58 18.19
C VAL A 488 -41.74 5.34 18.32
N GLY A 489 -41.32 6.08 17.26
CA GLY A 489 -40.18 6.96 17.26
C GLY A 489 -38.81 6.24 17.20
N MET A 490 -38.75 5.01 16.71
CA MET A 490 -37.50 4.31 16.46
C MET A 490 -37.08 4.47 14.98
N GLU A 491 -35.81 4.28 14.72
CA GLU A 491 -35.20 4.35 13.38
C GLU A 491 -34.23 3.19 13.15
N SER A 492 -33.70 3.05 11.96
CA SER A 492 -32.69 2.03 11.65
C SER A 492 -31.49 2.16 12.59
N GLY A 493 -31.11 1.03 13.16
CA GLY A 493 -29.90 0.94 13.95
C GLY A 493 -28.62 0.81 13.13
N GLN A 494 -28.71 0.67 11.80
CA GLN A 494 -27.59 0.50 10.86
C GLN A 494 -26.57 -0.54 11.38
N ALA A 495 -27.10 -1.66 11.86
CA ALA A 495 -26.34 -2.68 12.57
C ALA A 495 -25.64 -3.67 11.63
N TYR A 496 -25.02 -3.15 10.58
CA TYR A 496 -24.21 -3.88 9.61
C TYR A 496 -22.76 -3.38 9.60
N GLY A 497 -21.89 -3.90 8.73
CA GLY A 497 -20.50 -3.47 8.58
C GLY A 497 -20.36 -2.07 7.97
N LYS A 498 -19.16 -1.51 8.05
CA LYS A 498 -18.80 -0.22 7.42
C LYS A 498 -19.72 0.95 7.81
N SER A 499 -20.11 1.00 9.08
CA SER A 499 -20.93 2.08 9.64
C SER A 499 -20.69 2.24 11.14
N LEU A 500 -21.20 3.35 11.71
CA LEU A 500 -21.34 3.45 13.15
C LEU A 500 -22.32 2.39 13.67
N ARG A 501 -21.82 1.48 14.50
CA ARG A 501 -22.62 0.36 15.02
C ARG A 501 -23.44 0.75 16.25
N ALA A 502 -22.80 1.34 17.24
CA ALA A 502 -23.44 1.78 18.47
C ALA A 502 -22.47 2.63 19.28
N VAL A 503 -23.01 3.49 20.13
CA VAL A 503 -22.29 4.15 21.21
C VAL A 503 -22.75 3.56 22.54
N LYS A 504 -21.87 2.78 23.18
CA LYS A 504 -22.15 2.13 24.47
C LYS A 504 -22.02 3.16 25.58
N SER A 505 -22.92 3.13 26.58
CA SER A 505 -22.85 3.98 27.77
C SER A 505 -22.91 3.17 29.07
N CYS A 506 -22.43 3.74 30.14
CA CYS A 506 -22.79 3.32 31.49
C CYS A 506 -24.07 4.04 31.94
N VAL A 507 -24.54 3.78 33.17
CA VAL A 507 -25.83 4.34 33.66
C VAL A 507 -25.78 5.84 33.98
N GLY A 508 -24.61 6.50 33.87
CA GLY A 508 -24.47 7.93 34.05
C GLY A 508 -24.54 8.44 35.51
N THR A 509 -24.49 9.74 35.65
CA THR A 509 -24.50 10.46 36.95
C THR A 509 -25.80 10.31 37.70
N ASP A 510 -26.94 10.23 37.00
CA ASP A 510 -28.26 10.17 37.64
C ASP A 510 -28.45 8.92 38.48
N TRP A 511 -27.85 7.81 38.08
CA TRP A 511 -28.04 6.51 38.72
C TRP A 511 -26.75 5.95 39.37
N CYS A 512 -25.59 6.57 39.10
CA CYS A 512 -24.31 6.08 39.61
C CYS A 512 -23.63 7.14 40.51
N ARG A 513 -23.44 6.80 41.80
CA ARG A 513 -22.74 7.67 42.74
C ARG A 513 -21.28 7.98 42.41
N TYR A 514 -20.68 7.29 41.45
CA TYR A 514 -19.30 7.49 41.02
C TYR A 514 -19.19 8.25 39.68
N GLY A 515 -20.32 8.61 39.07
CA GLY A 515 -20.34 9.38 37.83
C GLY A 515 -19.70 10.76 38.03
N GLN A 516 -18.82 11.14 37.13
CA GLN A 516 -18.16 12.44 37.08
C GLN A 516 -18.85 13.38 36.09
N GLN A 517 -19.28 12.88 34.95
CA GLN A 517 -20.00 13.59 33.90
C GLN A 517 -21.20 12.76 33.42
N ASP A 518 -22.16 13.39 32.76
CA ASP A 518 -23.33 12.71 32.19
C ASP A 518 -22.96 11.91 30.92
N SER A 519 -22.52 10.68 31.14
CA SER A 519 -22.13 9.77 30.07
C SER A 519 -23.29 9.34 29.18
N VAL A 520 -24.53 9.36 29.70
CA VAL A 520 -25.72 8.95 28.92
C VAL A 520 -26.05 10.04 27.91
N ALA A 521 -26.13 11.30 28.34
CA ALA A 521 -26.39 12.42 27.44
C ALA A 521 -25.29 12.54 26.35
N MET A 522 -24.01 12.40 26.73
CA MET A 522 -22.91 12.42 25.78
C MET A 522 -22.99 11.25 24.78
N ALA A 523 -23.26 10.03 25.23
CA ALA A 523 -23.38 8.86 24.35
C ALA A 523 -24.55 9.00 23.37
N VAL A 524 -25.69 9.51 23.82
CA VAL A 524 -26.85 9.84 22.96
C VAL A 524 -26.46 10.88 21.91
N ARG A 525 -25.77 11.95 22.33
CA ARG A 525 -25.31 13.01 21.44
C ARG A 525 -24.36 12.49 20.35
N LEU A 526 -23.40 11.64 20.71
CA LEU A 526 -22.49 11.00 19.77
C LEU A 526 -23.21 10.05 18.82
N GLU A 527 -24.12 9.22 19.34
CA GLU A 527 -24.83 8.25 18.50
C GLU A 527 -25.75 8.93 17.48
N LEU A 528 -26.46 9.96 17.88
CA LEU A 528 -27.33 10.73 16.97
C LEU A 528 -26.52 11.58 15.97
N ARG A 529 -25.33 12.07 16.37
CA ARG A 529 -24.47 12.84 15.47
C ARG A 529 -23.92 11.99 14.33
N TYR A 530 -23.43 10.77 14.63
CA TYR A 530 -22.74 9.92 13.66
C TYR A 530 -23.60 8.78 13.10
N ARG A 531 -24.92 8.81 13.34
CA ARG A 531 -25.85 7.84 12.75
C ARG A 531 -25.80 7.89 11.23
N GLY A 532 -25.77 6.70 10.59
CA GLY A 532 -25.63 6.59 9.13
C GLY A 532 -24.23 6.86 8.58
N LEU A 533 -23.26 7.23 9.41
CA LEU A 533 -21.89 7.49 8.95
C LEU A 533 -21.28 6.23 8.35
N ARG A 534 -20.93 6.31 7.07
CA ARG A 534 -20.23 5.23 6.34
C ARG A 534 -18.73 5.34 6.59
N SER A 535 -18.05 4.21 6.66
CA SER A 535 -16.63 4.15 7.03
C SER A 535 -15.96 2.91 6.42
N PRO A 536 -14.62 2.87 6.30
CA PRO A 536 -13.89 1.72 5.76
C PRO A 536 -14.19 0.42 6.48
N HIS A 537 -14.44 0.48 7.79
CA HIS A 537 -14.86 -0.64 8.62
C HIS A 537 -15.84 -0.18 9.71
N LYS A 538 -16.52 -1.12 10.39
CA LYS A 538 -17.44 -0.80 11.49
C LYS A 538 -16.76 0.04 12.57
N ILE A 539 -17.42 1.09 13.01
CA ILE A 539 -17.01 1.95 14.13
C ILE A 539 -17.84 1.58 15.36
N LYS A 540 -17.20 1.45 16.49
CA LYS A 540 -17.82 1.27 17.80
C LYS A 540 -17.28 2.34 18.73
N MET A 541 -18.18 2.93 19.54
CA MET A 541 -17.83 3.92 20.54
C MET A 541 -18.26 3.48 21.93
N GLY A 542 -17.67 4.09 22.95
CA GLY A 542 -18.06 3.88 24.33
C GLY A 542 -17.81 5.12 25.16
N VAL A 543 -18.80 5.48 26.02
CA VAL A 543 -18.74 6.63 26.92
C VAL A 543 -18.88 6.14 28.35
N SER A 544 -17.83 6.26 29.12
CA SER A 544 -17.80 5.91 30.55
C SER A 544 -17.84 7.17 31.42
N GLY A 545 -18.78 7.22 32.35
CA GLY A 545 -18.98 8.36 33.25
C GLY A 545 -17.91 8.52 34.33
N CYS A 546 -16.91 7.67 34.41
CA CYS A 546 -15.74 7.75 35.29
C CYS A 546 -14.66 6.75 34.90
N ALA A 547 -13.51 6.80 35.58
CA ALA A 547 -12.35 5.93 35.36
C ALA A 547 -12.58 4.43 35.60
N ARG A 548 -13.75 4.01 36.15
CA ARG A 548 -14.12 2.58 36.28
C ARG A 548 -14.47 1.92 34.94
N GLU A 549 -14.72 2.70 33.93
CA GLU A 549 -14.79 2.25 32.53
C GLU A 549 -15.86 1.19 32.24
N CYS A 550 -17.03 1.30 32.87
CA CYS A 550 -18.13 0.33 32.73
C CYS A 550 -18.68 0.22 31.30
N ALA A 551 -18.47 1.21 30.44
CA ALA A 551 -18.82 1.16 29.01
C ALA A 551 -17.73 0.53 28.13
N GLU A 552 -16.60 0.08 28.70
CA GLU A 552 -15.46 -0.51 28.00
C GLU A 552 -14.90 0.42 26.91
N ALA A 553 -14.76 1.71 27.25
CA ALA A 553 -14.41 2.77 26.30
C ALA A 553 -13.05 2.49 25.63
N ARG A 554 -12.03 2.05 26.37
CA ARG A 554 -10.70 1.75 25.81
C ARG A 554 -10.63 0.49 24.93
N GLY A 555 -11.70 -0.28 24.85
CA GLY A 555 -11.84 -1.39 23.89
C GLY A 555 -12.59 -1.00 22.60
N LYS A 556 -12.78 0.28 22.32
CA LYS A 556 -13.57 0.80 21.21
C LYS A 556 -12.72 1.64 20.25
N ASP A 557 -13.21 1.80 19.02
CA ASP A 557 -12.57 2.65 18.01
C ASP A 557 -12.44 4.11 18.49
N VAL A 558 -13.48 4.59 19.20
CA VAL A 558 -13.47 5.86 19.95
C VAL A 558 -13.99 5.62 21.35
N GLY A 559 -13.19 5.95 22.34
CA GLY A 559 -13.49 5.82 23.75
C GLY A 559 -13.48 7.18 24.45
N VAL A 560 -14.53 7.45 25.22
CA VAL A 560 -14.66 8.69 26.00
C VAL A 560 -14.81 8.32 27.48
N ILE A 561 -13.95 8.89 28.31
CA ILE A 561 -13.96 8.65 29.76
C ILE A 561 -14.04 9.99 30.50
N ALA A 562 -15.05 10.14 31.33
CA ALA A 562 -15.25 11.34 32.13
C ALA A 562 -14.15 11.51 33.21
N THR A 563 -13.74 12.75 33.39
CA THR A 563 -12.92 13.26 34.48
C THR A 563 -13.69 14.30 35.30
N GLU A 564 -13.10 14.80 36.37
CA GLU A 564 -13.72 15.84 37.19
C GLU A 564 -13.92 17.16 36.41
N THR A 565 -13.05 17.41 35.42
CA THR A 565 -12.99 18.67 34.66
C THR A 565 -13.56 18.57 33.25
N GLY A 566 -13.84 17.39 32.73
CA GLY A 566 -14.32 17.18 31.37
C GLY A 566 -14.20 15.74 30.91
N TRP A 567 -13.64 15.54 29.70
CA TRP A 567 -13.56 14.24 29.04
C TRP A 567 -12.15 13.93 28.54
N ASN A 568 -11.73 12.69 28.75
CA ASN A 568 -10.57 12.15 28.07
C ASN A 568 -11.00 11.37 26.83
N LEU A 569 -10.39 11.69 25.69
CA LEU A 569 -10.64 11.06 24.41
C LEU A 569 -9.55 10.00 24.11
N TYR A 570 -9.97 8.76 23.90
CA TYR A 570 -9.13 7.62 23.51
C TYR A 570 -9.52 7.13 22.12
N VAL A 571 -8.55 6.74 21.30
CA VAL A 571 -8.77 6.31 19.92
C VAL A 571 -7.98 5.06 19.57
N GLY A 572 -8.38 4.37 18.48
CA GLY A 572 -7.65 3.21 17.95
C GLY A 572 -7.82 1.92 18.75
N GLY A 573 -8.86 1.78 19.58
CA GLY A 573 -9.15 0.55 20.31
C GLY A 573 -9.85 -0.50 19.44
N ASN A 574 -9.57 -1.77 19.73
CA ASN A 574 -10.18 -2.91 19.04
C ASN A 574 -10.36 -4.11 19.98
N GLY A 575 -11.59 -4.57 20.15
CA GLY A 575 -11.94 -5.81 20.87
C GLY A 575 -12.13 -7.02 19.95
N GLY A 576 -11.50 -7.05 18.76
CA GLY A 576 -11.60 -8.15 17.78
C GLY A 576 -10.62 -9.30 18.04
N ALA A 577 -10.32 -10.08 16.98
CA ALA A 577 -9.39 -11.21 17.03
C ALA A 577 -7.97 -10.80 17.47
N THR A 578 -7.54 -9.60 17.11
CA THR A 578 -6.30 -8.98 17.60
C THR A 578 -6.68 -7.78 18.46
N PRO A 579 -6.87 -7.94 19.78
CA PRO A 579 -7.31 -6.85 20.62
C PRO A 579 -6.22 -5.78 20.77
N ARG A 580 -6.64 -4.51 20.70
CA ARG A 580 -5.81 -3.35 21.02
C ARG A 580 -6.53 -2.43 21.99
N GLN A 581 -5.82 -1.91 22.95
CA GLN A 581 -6.33 -0.87 23.83
C GLN A 581 -6.26 0.48 23.11
N ALA A 582 -7.34 1.27 23.21
CA ALA A 582 -7.36 2.64 22.69
C ALA A 582 -6.34 3.51 23.45
N GLU A 583 -5.67 4.36 22.72
CA GLU A 583 -4.64 5.25 23.22
C GLU A 583 -5.19 6.67 23.43
N LEU A 584 -4.61 7.40 24.37
CA LEU A 584 -5.09 8.73 24.76
C LEU A 584 -4.71 9.76 23.69
N LEU A 585 -5.72 10.33 23.02
CA LEU A 585 -5.54 11.42 22.06
C LEU A 585 -5.47 12.79 22.75
N ALA A 586 -6.45 13.09 23.63
CA ALA A 586 -6.52 14.36 24.34
C ALA A 586 -7.20 14.22 25.71
N LYS A 587 -6.93 15.16 26.63
CA LYS A 587 -7.38 15.16 28.03
C LYS A 587 -8.27 16.33 28.35
N ASP A 588 -9.13 16.15 29.35
CA ASP A 588 -9.89 17.19 30.04
C ASP A 588 -10.65 18.15 29.10
N LEU A 589 -11.22 17.56 28.03
CA LEU A 589 -11.95 18.30 26.99
C LEU A 589 -13.33 18.70 27.48
N ASP A 590 -13.76 19.91 27.11
CA ASP A 590 -15.18 20.27 27.17
C ASP A 590 -15.97 19.54 26.07
N ASP A 591 -17.31 19.57 26.17
CA ASP A 591 -18.21 18.87 25.26
C ASP A 591 -18.01 19.24 23.78
N GLU A 592 -17.84 20.52 23.49
CA GLU A 592 -17.73 21.01 22.10
C GLU A 592 -16.38 20.66 21.49
N THR A 593 -15.31 20.77 22.26
CA THR A 593 -13.96 20.38 21.84
C THR A 593 -13.86 18.88 21.65
N LEU A 594 -14.48 18.09 22.54
CA LEU A 594 -14.56 16.63 22.39
C LEU A 594 -15.22 16.25 21.07
N LEU A 595 -16.39 16.81 20.76
CA LEU A 595 -17.10 16.53 19.50
C LEU A 595 -16.28 16.91 18.29
N ARG A 596 -15.66 18.09 18.32
CA ARG A 596 -14.81 18.58 17.23
C ARG A 596 -13.63 17.65 16.97
N TYR A 597 -12.95 17.17 18.00
CA TYR A 597 -11.83 16.23 17.83
C TYR A 597 -12.30 14.85 17.34
N ILE A 598 -13.48 14.40 17.75
CA ILE A 598 -14.06 13.15 17.22
C ILE A 598 -14.46 13.35 15.75
N ASP A 599 -15.05 14.49 15.37
CA ASP A 599 -15.37 14.83 13.98
C ASP A 599 -14.11 14.74 13.09
N ARG A 600 -13.04 15.41 13.51
CA ARG A 600 -11.76 15.43 12.79
C ARG A 600 -11.14 14.04 12.71
N TYR A 601 -11.07 13.31 13.82
CA TYR A 601 -10.52 11.96 13.88
C TYR A 601 -11.26 10.99 12.94
N LEU A 602 -12.59 10.97 13.00
CA LEU A 602 -13.39 10.09 12.15
C LEU A 602 -13.31 10.49 10.69
N SER A 603 -13.33 11.78 10.38
CA SER A 603 -13.19 12.27 9.01
C SER A 603 -11.82 11.93 8.44
N PHE A 604 -10.75 12.13 9.20
CA PHE A 604 -9.40 11.81 8.81
C PHE A 604 -9.24 10.31 8.57
N TYR A 605 -9.70 9.46 9.50
CA TYR A 605 -9.72 8.01 9.33
C TYR A 605 -10.50 7.58 8.07
N ILE A 606 -11.71 8.10 7.85
CA ILE A 606 -12.54 7.73 6.70
C ILE A 606 -11.88 8.09 5.37
N ARG A 607 -11.17 9.21 5.33
CA ARG A 607 -10.53 9.73 4.13
C ARG A 607 -9.19 9.08 3.81
N THR A 608 -8.46 8.59 4.81
CA THR A 608 -7.07 8.11 4.65
C THR A 608 -6.88 6.62 4.87
N ALA A 609 -7.83 5.93 5.51
CA ALA A 609 -7.73 4.49 5.73
C ALA A 609 -8.04 3.67 4.47
N ASP A 610 -7.37 2.54 4.34
CA ASP A 610 -7.63 1.57 3.29
C ASP A 610 -8.99 0.85 3.46
N ARG A 611 -9.45 0.25 2.38
CA ARG A 611 -10.67 -0.55 2.38
C ARG A 611 -10.59 -1.67 3.43
N LEU A 612 -11.64 -1.79 4.25
CA LEU A 612 -11.75 -2.76 5.36
C LEU A 612 -10.74 -2.57 6.50
N GLN A 613 -9.93 -1.53 6.48
CA GLN A 613 -8.98 -1.24 7.54
C GLN A 613 -9.69 -0.70 8.80
N ARG A 614 -9.36 -1.28 9.96
CA ARG A 614 -9.85 -0.80 11.27
C ARG A 614 -9.04 0.41 11.73
N THR A 615 -9.65 1.26 12.56
CA THR A 615 -8.98 2.41 13.21
C THR A 615 -7.68 2.02 13.90
N ALA A 616 -7.64 0.87 14.58
CA ALA A 616 -6.46 0.36 15.28
C ALA A 616 -5.31 -0.02 14.33
N ALA A 617 -5.62 -0.61 13.16
CA ALA A 617 -4.64 -0.95 12.15
C ALA A 617 -4.16 0.31 11.42
N TRP A 618 -5.10 1.15 11.00
CA TRP A 618 -4.80 2.43 10.35
C TRP A 618 -3.87 3.30 11.20
N GLN A 619 -4.18 3.49 12.49
CA GLN A 619 -3.35 4.28 13.41
C GLN A 619 -1.95 3.68 13.63
N ALA A 620 -1.79 2.35 13.49
CA ALA A 620 -0.51 1.70 13.64
C ALA A 620 0.35 1.75 12.37
N GLU A 621 -0.28 1.87 11.21
CA GLU A 621 0.36 1.84 9.90
C GLU A 621 0.65 3.23 9.34
N ILE A 622 -0.11 4.26 9.77
CA ILE A 622 0.15 5.65 9.39
C ILE A 622 1.52 6.09 9.91
N GLU A 623 2.30 6.77 9.10
CA GLU A 623 3.62 7.26 9.50
C GLU A 623 3.53 8.22 10.68
N GLY A 624 4.29 7.98 11.73
CA GLY A 624 4.21 8.74 12.99
C GLY A 624 3.11 8.27 13.95
N GLY A 625 2.24 7.34 13.56
CA GLY A 625 1.27 6.69 14.44
C GLY A 625 0.31 7.67 15.14
N LEU A 626 0.03 7.45 16.43
CA LEU A 626 -0.87 8.31 17.19
C LEU A 626 -0.37 9.75 17.32
N ASP A 627 0.92 9.98 17.38
CA ASP A 627 1.47 11.33 17.53
C ASP A 627 1.16 12.16 16.29
N HIS A 628 1.37 11.59 15.08
CA HIS A 628 0.96 12.23 13.84
C HIS A 628 -0.56 12.49 13.79
N VAL A 629 -1.37 11.50 14.17
CA VAL A 629 -2.84 11.67 14.23
C VAL A 629 -3.22 12.81 15.19
N ARG A 630 -2.51 12.94 16.32
CA ARG A 630 -2.72 14.05 17.27
C ARG A 630 -2.34 15.39 16.65
N ASP A 631 -1.18 15.49 16.04
CA ASP A 631 -0.70 16.71 15.38
C ASP A 631 -1.69 17.19 14.32
N VAL A 632 -2.29 16.28 13.53
CA VAL A 632 -3.30 16.63 12.51
C VAL A 632 -4.63 17.03 13.15
N VAL A 633 -5.16 16.21 14.08
CA VAL A 633 -6.52 16.38 14.61
C VAL A 633 -6.61 17.49 15.64
N VAL A 634 -5.60 17.63 16.50
CA VAL A 634 -5.58 18.60 17.60
C VAL A 634 -4.90 19.90 17.19
N ASP A 635 -3.69 19.79 16.60
CA ASP A 635 -2.80 20.92 16.35
C ASP A 635 -2.89 21.46 14.92
N ASP A 636 -3.66 20.81 14.04
CA ASP A 636 -3.84 21.18 12.62
C ASP A 636 -2.54 21.33 11.85
N SER A 637 -1.60 20.42 12.08
CA SER A 637 -0.27 20.47 11.46
C SER A 637 -0.28 20.46 9.92
N LEU A 638 -1.34 19.93 9.31
CA LEU A 638 -1.52 19.86 7.85
C LEU A 638 -2.43 20.99 7.28
N GLY A 639 -3.07 21.79 8.12
CA GLY A 639 -4.00 22.84 7.70
C GLY A 639 -5.29 22.34 7.04
N ILE A 640 -5.81 21.17 7.46
CA ILE A 640 -6.98 20.50 6.85
C ILE A 640 -8.19 20.36 7.78
N VAL A 641 -8.15 20.88 9.00
CA VAL A 641 -9.23 20.68 9.98
C VAL A 641 -10.57 21.23 9.51
N ASP A 642 -10.58 22.33 8.77
CA ASP A 642 -11.80 22.89 8.21
C ASP A 642 -12.47 21.95 7.21
N ASP A 643 -11.70 21.27 6.37
CA ASP A 643 -12.19 20.24 5.43
C ASP A 643 -12.73 19.02 6.16
N LEU A 644 -12.06 18.58 7.22
CA LEU A 644 -12.50 17.44 8.05
C LEU A 644 -13.83 17.78 8.77
N GLU A 645 -13.94 18.97 9.34
CA GLU A 645 -15.16 19.44 10.01
C GLU A 645 -16.30 19.65 9.00
N GLN A 646 -16.01 20.20 7.81
CA GLN A 646 -17.01 20.40 6.76
C GLN A 646 -17.54 19.05 6.25
N PHE A 647 -16.70 18.04 6.07
CA PHE A 647 -17.11 16.67 5.71
C PHE A 647 -18.12 16.13 6.73
N MET A 648 -17.79 16.21 8.02
CA MET A 648 -18.70 15.72 9.07
C MET A 648 -19.98 16.56 9.16
N LYS A 649 -19.89 17.87 9.01
CA LYS A 649 -21.05 18.77 8.99
C LYS A 649 -21.99 18.42 7.83
N HIS A 650 -21.46 18.15 6.65
CA HIS A 650 -22.24 17.67 5.49
C HIS A 650 -22.98 16.38 5.81
N HIS A 651 -22.29 15.38 6.39
CA HIS A 651 -22.91 14.14 6.82
C HIS A 651 -24.06 14.36 7.81
N VAL A 652 -23.82 15.14 8.86
CA VAL A 652 -24.82 15.41 9.91
C VAL A 652 -26.06 16.12 9.35
N THR A 653 -25.85 17.06 8.43
CA THR A 653 -26.95 17.87 7.86
C THR A 653 -27.82 17.06 6.87
N ASN A 654 -27.21 16.09 6.17
CA ASN A 654 -27.90 15.34 5.12
C ASN A 654 -28.31 13.93 5.58
N TYR A 655 -28.33 13.67 6.88
CA TYR A 655 -28.78 12.36 7.38
C TYR A 655 -30.27 12.16 7.09
N SER A 656 -30.59 10.96 6.58
CA SER A 656 -31.97 10.44 6.48
C SER A 656 -32.02 9.02 7.05
N ASP A 657 -33.19 8.60 7.59
CA ASP A 657 -33.40 7.24 8.03
C ASP A 657 -33.70 6.32 6.84
N GLU A 658 -32.81 5.34 6.62
CA GLU A 658 -32.92 4.41 5.50
C GLU A 658 -34.22 3.59 5.47
N TRP A 659 -34.82 3.27 6.62
CA TRP A 659 -36.12 2.57 6.66
C TRP A 659 -37.24 3.49 6.17
N LYS A 660 -37.22 4.74 6.57
CA LYS A 660 -38.17 5.75 6.11
C LYS A 660 -38.02 6.01 4.61
N ASP A 661 -36.78 6.16 4.12
CA ASP A 661 -36.48 6.37 2.70
C ASP A 661 -36.98 5.20 1.81
N VAL A 662 -36.97 3.97 2.34
CA VAL A 662 -37.51 2.81 1.64
C VAL A 662 -39.02 2.81 1.68
N LEU A 663 -39.65 3.10 2.82
CA LEU A 663 -41.10 3.10 2.97
C LEU A 663 -41.82 4.18 2.15
N GLU A 664 -41.13 5.27 1.87
CA GLU A 664 -41.63 6.40 1.06
C GLU A 664 -41.38 6.21 -0.44
N ASP A 665 -40.64 5.17 -0.86
CA ASP A 665 -40.31 4.91 -2.27
C ASP A 665 -40.95 3.61 -2.78
N PRO A 666 -42.02 3.70 -3.60
CA PRO A 666 -42.68 2.52 -4.13
C PRO A 666 -41.83 1.58 -4.96
N GLU A 667 -40.76 2.10 -5.63
CA GLU A 667 -39.85 1.27 -6.42
C GLU A 667 -38.94 0.45 -5.51
N LYS A 668 -38.52 1.03 -4.40
CA LYS A 668 -37.71 0.30 -3.42
C LYS A 668 -38.54 -0.78 -2.70
N LEU A 669 -39.83 -0.53 -2.45
CA LEU A 669 -40.70 -1.49 -1.81
C LEU A 669 -40.93 -2.77 -2.63
N LYS A 670 -40.82 -2.73 -3.95
CA LYS A 670 -40.92 -3.91 -4.82
C LYS A 670 -39.87 -4.99 -4.54
N ARG A 671 -38.80 -4.65 -3.82
CA ARG A 671 -37.74 -5.62 -3.46
C ARG A 671 -38.11 -6.54 -2.29
N PHE A 672 -39.16 -6.19 -1.53
CA PHE A 672 -39.52 -6.91 -0.31
C PHE A 672 -40.53 -8.01 -0.59
N VAL A 673 -40.12 -8.95 -1.44
CA VAL A 673 -40.86 -10.16 -1.81
C VAL A 673 -39.89 -11.33 -1.87
N SER A 674 -40.35 -12.53 -1.49
CA SER A 674 -39.51 -13.74 -1.60
C SER A 674 -39.30 -14.14 -3.05
N PHE A 675 -40.35 -14.02 -3.89
CA PHE A 675 -40.33 -14.38 -5.31
C PHE A 675 -40.98 -13.29 -6.16
N VAL A 676 -40.21 -12.72 -7.11
CA VAL A 676 -40.68 -11.63 -7.99
C VAL A 676 -41.89 -12.06 -8.83
N ASN A 677 -41.90 -13.33 -9.29
CA ASN A 677 -42.99 -13.87 -10.12
C ASN A 677 -44.15 -14.42 -9.31
N ALA A 678 -44.05 -14.50 -7.99
CA ALA A 678 -45.08 -14.98 -7.07
C ALA A 678 -44.95 -14.20 -5.74
N PRO A 679 -45.25 -12.90 -5.73
CA PRO A 679 -44.95 -12.03 -4.58
C PRO A 679 -45.71 -12.40 -3.30
N ASP A 680 -46.88 -13.03 -3.43
CA ASP A 680 -47.68 -13.48 -2.29
C ASP A 680 -47.27 -14.88 -1.76
N THR A 681 -46.20 -15.47 -2.30
CA THR A 681 -45.75 -16.81 -1.90
C THR A 681 -44.53 -16.68 -0.98
N PRO A 682 -44.64 -17.09 0.29
CA PRO A 682 -43.51 -17.08 1.18
C PRO A 682 -42.48 -18.15 0.79
N ASP A 683 -41.20 -17.92 1.08
CA ASP A 683 -40.13 -18.88 0.82
C ASP A 683 -40.28 -20.14 1.72
N PRO A 684 -40.59 -21.33 1.13
CA PRO A 684 -40.80 -22.56 1.89
C PRO A 684 -39.48 -23.10 2.51
N THR A 685 -38.33 -22.62 2.08
CA THR A 685 -37.04 -23.05 2.63
C THR A 685 -36.69 -22.34 3.93
N VAL A 686 -37.35 -21.24 4.25
CA VAL A 686 -37.21 -20.53 5.51
C VAL A 686 -38.01 -21.24 6.59
N GLN A 687 -37.32 -22.12 7.34
CA GLN A 687 -37.92 -22.92 8.40
C GLN A 687 -37.14 -22.73 9.71
N PHE A 688 -37.85 -22.91 10.85
CA PHE A 688 -37.29 -22.79 12.17
C PHE A 688 -37.68 -23.99 13.03
N GLU A 689 -36.85 -24.32 14.00
CA GLU A 689 -37.13 -25.31 15.04
C GLU A 689 -36.86 -24.73 16.43
N GLU A 690 -37.47 -25.30 17.44
CA GLU A 690 -37.17 -24.95 18.81
C GLU A 690 -35.83 -25.61 19.23
N HIS A 691 -34.92 -24.83 19.84
CA HIS A 691 -33.67 -25.39 20.31
C HIS A 691 -33.89 -26.44 21.39
N PRO A 692 -33.20 -27.61 21.36
CA PRO A 692 -33.41 -28.72 22.31
C PRO A 692 -33.38 -28.35 23.79
N GLN A 693 -32.64 -27.26 24.14
CA GLN A 693 -32.62 -26.73 25.49
C GLN A 693 -33.76 -25.79 25.84
N GLY A 694 -34.74 -25.63 24.92
CA GLY A 694 -35.91 -24.78 25.08
C GLY A 694 -35.66 -23.29 24.96
N GLY A 695 -36.74 -22.54 24.82
CA GLY A 695 -36.78 -21.09 24.94
C GLY A 695 -36.06 -20.25 23.86
N ARG A 696 -35.60 -20.87 22.78
CA ARG A 696 -35.10 -20.12 21.61
C ARG A 696 -35.40 -20.84 20.30
N LYS A 697 -35.74 -20.05 19.31
CA LYS A 697 -35.91 -20.44 17.93
C LYS A 697 -34.55 -20.45 17.21
N VAL A 698 -34.28 -21.48 16.45
CA VAL A 698 -33.09 -21.63 15.63
C VAL A 698 -33.47 -21.91 14.17
N PRO A 699 -32.73 -21.32 13.19
CA PRO A 699 -33.03 -21.61 11.79
C PRO A 699 -32.67 -23.06 11.45
N LEU A 700 -33.62 -23.74 10.81
CA LEU A 700 -33.37 -25.05 10.21
C LEU A 700 -32.55 -24.84 8.93
N MET A 701 -31.27 -25.15 8.96
CA MET A 701 -30.42 -25.07 7.79
C MET A 701 -30.67 -26.28 6.89
N THR A 702 -31.36 -26.07 5.79
CA THR A 702 -31.47 -27.09 4.75
C THR A 702 -30.05 -27.32 4.20
N PRO A 703 -29.52 -28.57 4.16
CA PRO A 703 -28.21 -28.80 3.58
C PRO A 703 -28.27 -28.38 2.11
N VAL A 704 -27.40 -27.46 1.71
CA VAL A 704 -27.19 -27.12 0.30
C VAL A 704 -26.62 -28.36 -0.37
N VAL A 705 -27.49 -29.10 -1.09
CA VAL A 705 -27.07 -30.23 -1.90
C VAL A 705 -26.24 -29.66 -3.05
N GLY A 706 -24.90 -29.75 -2.92
CA GLY A 706 -23.99 -29.41 -4.00
C GLY A 706 -22.78 -28.52 -3.71
N ALA A 707 -22.48 -28.18 -2.46
CA ALA A 707 -21.21 -27.54 -2.13
C ALA A 707 -20.20 -28.60 -1.61
N ARG A 708 -19.46 -29.22 -2.51
CA ARG A 708 -18.18 -29.87 -2.22
C ARG A 708 -17.06 -29.10 -2.87
#